data_165c80ae1c68daf84a4656461920731e
#
_entry.id   165c80ae1c68daf84a4656461920731e
#
_cell.length_a   1.000
_cell.length_b   1.000
_cell.length_c   1.000
_cell.angle_alpha   90.00
_cell.angle_beta   90.00
_cell.angle_gamma   90.00
#
_symmetry.space_group_name_H-M   'P 1'
#
loop_
_entity.id
_entity.type
_entity.pdbx_description
1 polymer ?
#
loop_
_entity_poly.entity_id
_entity_poly.type
_entity_poly.pdbx_seq_one_letter_code
_entity_poly.pdbx_strand_id
1 'polypeptide(L)'
;MTTLAYRRDIDGLRAIAVIAVVLFHFGVPGFTGGFVGVDIFFVISGYLITSIIWNQRQAGRFSFVDFWAGRARRILPALFVMIAAVLAVGWFLLAPKDYEELGRSVRYQVMFVSNLLFMRQDGYFDVASDLKPLLHTWSLAVEEQFYIVFPLLLILLSSRLNHWRLALFAVLLVSFGLSVWAVAHHPEKAFFLLPMRAWELLAGGMLAVAPRSQWRLTTMWAQAISLAGLALILLAVLCYDKSTPFPGAAALLPTLGVVALIRANGHQPTFVGRLLASRVLVGLGLISYSWYLWHWPVFVFANYASLDELGPFDITGLILLSLVLGYLSWRFVETPFRERRLWAGRRQILLAATCGVLVLGLAGQALRWTDGLPTRLSEQALQYAKAKEWRPELMRCLADDKTPDDQLFCHYGTPTPTVSTALVWGDSHATALIPVFDEGAHQHGVGVMLASSPGCIPVEGLEHEAQCARFNRRVEQALTRQSVGDVVLVAHWSLYLYGDVKGDLGHVLTDARGRYDRAIAEQQLAEGLQTTVRQLREGGHRVWLVKEAPLQTFSPPYRLSRLAMLHRPTDDVGLAVTEHLKRQAFISQLFTQLAQANPGVTVVDPAPVLCDEAGLCRAELGGQSLYTDTNHLSEAGARFIAPVLEPLFRRLQARAALGNGNANAAN
;
A
#
# COMPACT_ATOMS: atom_id res chain seq x y z
N MET A 1 1.12 -37.30 31.58
CA MET A 1 1.00 -36.32 30.46
C MET A 1 0.34 -35.06 31.01
N THR A 2 1.09 -34.06 31.40
CA THR A 2 0.50 -32.75 31.70
C THR A 2 0.27 -32.04 30.35
N THR A 3 -0.86 -32.41 29.71
CA THR A 3 -1.39 -31.62 28.60
C THR A 3 -1.72 -30.22 29.15
N LEU A 4 -1.30 -29.17 28.46
CA LEU A 4 -1.81 -27.84 28.73
C LEU A 4 -3.32 -27.91 28.78
N ALA A 5 -3.92 -27.50 29.90
CA ALA A 5 -5.38 -27.45 30.01
C ALA A 5 -5.90 -26.56 28.86
N TYR A 6 -6.86 -27.09 28.13
CA TYR A 6 -7.48 -26.36 27.01
C TYR A 6 -8.16 -25.09 27.51
N ARG A 7 -7.79 -23.96 26.92
CA ARG A 7 -8.20 -22.60 27.28
C ARG A 7 -9.19 -22.05 26.23
N ARG A 8 -10.51 -22.23 26.52
CA ARG A 8 -11.60 -21.74 25.64
C ARG A 8 -11.58 -20.21 25.45
N ASP A 9 -11.19 -19.48 26.48
CA ASP A 9 -11.08 -18.03 26.45
C ASP A 9 -10.02 -17.53 25.47
N ILE A 10 -8.95 -18.28 25.23
CA ILE A 10 -7.95 -17.97 24.20
C ILE A 10 -8.54 -18.13 22.80
N ASP A 11 -9.35 -19.15 22.55
CA ASP A 11 -10.04 -19.26 21.25
C ASP A 11 -11.04 -18.11 21.06
N GLY A 12 -11.77 -17.70 22.11
CA GLY A 12 -12.62 -16.51 22.05
C GLY A 12 -11.84 -15.23 21.77
N LEU A 13 -10.63 -15.09 22.32
CA LEU A 13 -9.77 -13.95 22.03
C LEU A 13 -9.27 -13.94 20.57
N ARG A 14 -8.98 -15.12 20.00
CA ARG A 14 -8.68 -15.29 18.57
C ARG A 14 -9.88 -14.90 17.69
N ALA A 15 -11.12 -15.15 18.16
CA ALA A 15 -12.31 -14.71 17.46
C ALA A 15 -12.39 -13.18 17.40
N ILE A 16 -12.17 -12.48 18.53
CA ILE A 16 -12.13 -11.02 18.54
C ILE A 16 -11.08 -10.50 17.55
N ALA A 17 -9.89 -11.09 17.56
CA ALA A 17 -8.79 -10.70 16.68
C ALA A 17 -9.16 -10.83 15.19
N VAL A 18 -9.70 -11.98 14.76
CA VAL A 18 -10.05 -12.18 13.35
C VAL A 18 -11.25 -11.34 12.92
N ILE A 19 -12.24 -11.14 13.78
CA ILE A 19 -13.40 -10.27 13.50
C ILE A 19 -12.91 -8.84 13.28
N ALA A 20 -12.06 -8.31 14.17
CA ALA A 20 -11.52 -6.96 14.03
C ALA A 20 -10.78 -6.77 12.69
N VAL A 21 -9.88 -7.71 12.33
CA VAL A 21 -9.13 -7.67 11.07
C VAL A 21 -10.05 -7.74 9.86
N VAL A 22 -11.02 -8.67 9.86
CA VAL A 22 -11.93 -8.84 8.72
C VAL A 22 -12.78 -7.59 8.53
N LEU A 23 -13.41 -7.07 9.59
CA LEU A 23 -14.27 -5.89 9.49
C LEU A 23 -13.47 -4.64 9.07
N PHE A 24 -12.22 -4.49 9.51
CA PHE A 24 -11.31 -3.45 9.06
C PHE A 24 -11.04 -3.55 7.56
N HIS A 25 -10.63 -4.71 7.08
CA HIS A 25 -10.26 -4.90 5.67
C HIS A 25 -11.45 -4.74 4.72
N PHE A 26 -12.66 -5.05 5.18
CA PHE A 26 -13.88 -4.81 4.41
C PHE A 26 -14.45 -3.40 4.57
N GLY A 27 -13.75 -2.49 5.25
CA GLY A 27 -14.14 -1.10 5.40
C GLY A 27 -15.40 -0.88 6.23
N VAL A 28 -15.74 -1.80 7.15
CA VAL A 28 -16.94 -1.68 7.98
C VAL A 28 -16.80 -0.51 8.96
N PRO A 29 -17.73 0.45 8.98
CA PRO A 29 -17.66 1.62 9.87
C PRO A 29 -17.53 1.21 11.34
N GLY A 30 -16.71 1.95 12.11
CA GLY A 30 -16.45 1.69 13.51
C GLY A 30 -15.36 0.66 13.80
N PHE A 31 -14.70 0.11 12.78
CA PHE A 31 -13.58 -0.83 12.94
C PHE A 31 -12.28 -0.31 12.32
N THR A 32 -12.09 1.01 12.30
CA THR A 32 -10.94 1.68 11.66
C THR A 32 -9.59 1.25 12.23
N GLY A 33 -9.53 0.87 13.52
CA GLY A 33 -8.34 0.32 14.16
C GLY A 33 -8.29 -1.21 14.17
N GLY A 34 -9.12 -1.92 13.40
CA GLY A 34 -9.20 -3.39 13.43
C GLY A 34 -7.94 -4.12 13.02
N PHE A 35 -6.99 -3.44 12.36
CA PHE A 35 -5.66 -3.99 12.05
C PHE A 35 -4.88 -4.45 13.29
N VAL A 36 -5.16 -3.89 14.49
CA VAL A 36 -4.56 -4.34 15.76
C VAL A 36 -4.91 -5.79 16.12
N GLY A 37 -5.84 -6.41 15.41
CA GLY A 37 -6.12 -7.85 15.57
C GLY A 37 -4.90 -8.73 15.27
N VAL A 38 -3.97 -8.27 14.44
CA VAL A 38 -2.69 -8.94 14.18
C VAL A 38 -1.83 -8.97 15.44
N ASP A 39 -1.76 -7.85 16.18
CA ASP A 39 -1.00 -7.76 17.46
C ASP A 39 -1.59 -8.69 18.50
N ILE A 40 -2.92 -8.79 18.55
CA ILE A 40 -3.61 -9.77 19.41
C ILE A 40 -3.15 -11.19 19.07
N PHE A 41 -3.09 -11.54 17.78
CA PHE A 41 -2.58 -12.85 17.35
C PHE A 41 -1.12 -13.05 17.74
N PHE A 42 -0.26 -12.05 17.59
CA PHE A 42 1.15 -12.16 17.95
C PHE A 42 1.34 -12.48 19.44
N VAL A 43 0.64 -11.81 20.33
CA VAL A 43 0.72 -12.09 21.77
C VAL A 43 0.20 -13.50 22.09
N ILE A 44 -0.93 -13.89 21.51
CA ILE A 44 -1.49 -15.26 21.70
C ILE A 44 -0.50 -16.31 21.20
N SER A 45 0.08 -16.12 20.02
CA SER A 45 1.06 -17.02 19.41
C SER A 45 2.33 -17.13 20.25
N GLY A 46 2.85 -16.02 20.72
CA GLY A 46 3.97 -16.00 21.65
C GLY A 46 3.69 -16.78 22.93
N TYR A 47 2.52 -16.58 23.52
CA TYR A 47 2.09 -17.33 24.72
C TYR A 47 1.99 -18.84 24.48
N LEU A 48 1.29 -19.24 23.41
CA LEU A 48 1.04 -20.67 23.14
C LEU A 48 2.33 -21.40 22.76
N ILE A 49 3.15 -20.83 21.88
CA ILE A 49 4.40 -21.44 21.42
C ILE A 49 5.41 -21.58 22.56
N THR A 50 5.57 -20.52 23.34
CA THR A 50 6.46 -20.55 24.50
C THR A 50 5.97 -21.59 25.52
N SER A 51 4.65 -21.67 25.77
CA SER A 51 4.08 -22.66 26.67
C SER A 51 4.36 -24.10 26.20
N ILE A 52 4.23 -24.36 24.89
CA ILE A 52 4.51 -25.69 24.30
C ILE A 52 5.98 -26.05 24.49
N ILE A 53 6.89 -25.17 24.09
CA ILE A 53 8.35 -25.40 24.16
C ILE A 53 8.76 -25.61 25.61
N TRP A 54 8.34 -24.71 26.50
CA TRP A 54 8.74 -24.72 27.90
C TRP A 54 8.27 -25.98 28.64
N ASN A 55 6.98 -26.36 28.46
CA ASN A 55 6.45 -27.58 29.11
C ASN A 55 7.12 -28.86 28.57
N GLN A 56 7.36 -28.95 27.26
CA GLN A 56 8.06 -30.11 26.68
C GLN A 56 9.52 -30.19 27.15
N ARG A 57 10.19 -29.04 27.28
CA ARG A 57 11.55 -28.97 27.79
C ARG A 57 11.63 -29.40 29.25
N GLN A 58 10.74 -28.89 30.11
CA GLN A 58 10.70 -29.30 31.52
C GLN A 58 10.42 -30.81 31.67
N ALA A 59 9.69 -31.40 30.73
CA ALA A 59 9.45 -32.82 30.68
C ALA A 59 10.58 -33.63 30.02
N GLY A 60 11.69 -32.99 29.60
CA GLY A 60 12.80 -33.67 28.92
C GLY A 60 12.47 -34.24 27.54
N ARG A 61 11.38 -33.77 26.88
CA ARG A 61 10.85 -34.34 25.63
C ARG A 61 10.79 -33.37 24.47
N PHE A 62 11.43 -32.20 24.56
CA PHE A 62 11.42 -31.23 23.47
C PHE A 62 12.27 -31.72 22.29
N SER A 63 11.69 -31.69 21.11
CA SER A 63 12.34 -32.00 19.83
C SER A 63 12.03 -30.88 18.83
N PHE A 64 13.04 -30.27 18.25
CA PHE A 64 12.88 -29.26 17.17
C PHE A 64 12.10 -29.82 15.98
N VAL A 65 12.44 -31.03 15.54
CA VAL A 65 11.79 -31.68 14.38
C VAL A 65 10.31 -31.93 14.64
N ASP A 66 9.94 -32.42 15.84
CA ASP A 66 8.55 -32.65 16.20
C ASP A 66 7.79 -31.33 16.38
N PHE A 67 8.44 -30.31 16.88
CA PHE A 67 7.88 -28.96 16.99
C PHE A 67 7.54 -28.40 15.58
N TRP A 68 8.51 -28.38 14.65
CA TRP A 68 8.27 -27.87 13.31
C TRP A 68 7.31 -28.74 12.50
N ALA A 69 7.37 -30.06 12.62
CA ALA A 69 6.37 -30.95 12.02
C ALA A 69 4.94 -30.66 12.55
N GLY A 70 4.82 -30.28 13.82
CA GLY A 70 3.56 -29.84 14.41
C GLY A 70 3.05 -28.52 13.83
N ARG A 71 3.95 -27.56 13.57
CA ARG A 71 3.61 -26.29 12.90
C ARG A 71 3.23 -26.51 11.45
N ALA A 72 4.04 -27.28 10.71
CA ALA A 72 3.76 -27.62 9.31
C ALA A 72 2.35 -28.22 9.14
N ARG A 73 1.94 -29.17 10.02
CA ARG A 73 0.57 -29.73 9.98
C ARG A 73 -0.53 -28.71 10.18
N ARG A 74 -0.28 -27.72 11.01
CA ARG A 74 -1.30 -26.73 11.37
C ARG A 74 -1.45 -25.64 10.31
N ILE A 75 -0.37 -25.27 9.62
CA ILE A 75 -0.29 -24.04 8.83
C ILE A 75 -0.28 -24.34 7.34
N LEU A 76 0.62 -25.21 6.89
CA LEU A 76 0.89 -25.39 5.46
C LEU A 76 -0.27 -25.95 4.64
N PRO A 77 -1.07 -26.93 5.08
CA PRO A 77 -2.14 -27.47 4.24
C PRO A 77 -3.17 -26.42 3.81
N ALA A 78 -3.67 -25.63 4.77
CA ALA A 78 -4.64 -24.58 4.48
C ALA A 78 -4.02 -23.44 3.67
N LEU A 79 -2.78 -23.06 3.97
CA LEU A 79 -2.02 -22.06 3.21
C LEU A 79 -1.83 -22.48 1.75
N PHE A 80 -1.42 -23.72 1.48
CA PHE A 80 -1.20 -24.21 0.13
C PHE A 80 -2.49 -24.30 -0.69
N VAL A 81 -3.58 -24.73 -0.08
CA VAL A 81 -4.90 -24.75 -0.74
C VAL A 81 -5.35 -23.32 -1.08
N MET A 82 -5.20 -22.38 -0.16
CA MET A 82 -5.53 -20.98 -0.42
C MET A 82 -4.65 -20.40 -1.54
N ILE A 83 -3.33 -20.61 -1.52
CA ILE A 83 -2.44 -20.11 -2.58
C ILE A 83 -2.79 -20.74 -3.94
N ALA A 84 -3.08 -22.04 -3.99
CA ALA A 84 -3.49 -22.71 -5.22
C ALA A 84 -4.80 -22.14 -5.78
N ALA A 85 -5.78 -21.87 -4.92
CA ALA A 85 -7.02 -21.22 -5.31
C ALA A 85 -6.81 -19.78 -5.78
N VAL A 86 -5.95 -19.01 -5.10
CA VAL A 86 -5.58 -17.64 -5.50
C VAL A 86 -4.89 -17.64 -6.87
N LEU A 87 -3.99 -18.58 -7.15
CA LEU A 87 -3.39 -18.74 -8.48
C LEU A 87 -4.46 -19.09 -9.53
N ALA A 88 -5.36 -20.02 -9.22
CA ALA A 88 -6.42 -20.42 -10.14
C ALA A 88 -7.39 -19.28 -10.46
N VAL A 89 -7.84 -18.54 -9.47
CA VAL A 89 -8.72 -17.36 -9.65
C VAL A 89 -7.98 -16.24 -10.37
N GLY A 90 -6.71 -16.00 -10.02
CA GLY A 90 -5.85 -15.01 -10.66
C GLY A 90 -5.65 -15.26 -12.17
N TRP A 91 -5.66 -16.51 -12.60
CA TRP A 91 -5.61 -16.86 -14.02
C TRP A 91 -6.73 -16.19 -14.83
N PHE A 92 -7.94 -16.09 -14.25
CA PHE A 92 -9.10 -15.54 -14.94
C PHE A 92 -9.29 -14.04 -14.71
N LEU A 93 -8.78 -13.51 -13.60
CA LEU A 93 -9.07 -12.14 -13.20
C LEU A 93 -7.92 -11.16 -13.42
N LEU A 94 -6.65 -11.59 -13.25
CA LEU A 94 -5.53 -10.67 -13.21
C LEU A 94 -4.97 -10.37 -14.60
N ALA A 95 -4.57 -9.13 -14.84
CA ALA A 95 -3.75 -8.76 -15.98
C ALA A 95 -2.36 -9.45 -15.90
N PRO A 96 -1.63 -9.62 -17.02
CA PRO A 96 -0.37 -10.36 -17.01
C PRO A 96 0.63 -9.87 -15.97
N LYS A 97 0.82 -8.57 -15.86
CA LYS A 97 1.75 -7.96 -14.87
C LYS A 97 1.33 -8.24 -13.43
N ASP A 98 0.03 -8.11 -13.14
CA ASP A 98 -0.50 -8.41 -11.80
C ASP A 98 -0.40 -9.91 -11.48
N TYR A 99 -0.52 -10.77 -12.50
CA TYR A 99 -0.36 -12.21 -12.33
C TYR A 99 1.11 -12.63 -12.15
N GLU A 100 2.04 -11.94 -12.80
CA GLU A 100 3.49 -12.07 -12.54
C GLU A 100 3.82 -11.67 -11.09
N GLU A 101 3.30 -10.52 -10.62
CA GLU A 101 3.49 -10.04 -9.25
C GLU A 101 2.84 -10.98 -8.21
N LEU A 102 1.70 -11.57 -8.53
CA LEU A 102 1.14 -12.65 -7.70
C LEU A 102 2.11 -13.84 -7.63
N GLY A 103 2.70 -14.26 -8.75
CA GLY A 103 3.73 -15.31 -8.78
C GLY A 103 4.94 -14.96 -7.92
N ARG A 104 5.36 -13.70 -7.93
CA ARG A 104 6.41 -13.19 -7.05
C ARG A 104 6.00 -13.30 -5.57
N SER A 105 4.79 -12.88 -5.23
CA SER A 105 4.25 -12.96 -3.87
C SER A 105 4.17 -14.41 -3.38
N VAL A 106 3.77 -15.35 -4.23
CA VAL A 106 3.74 -16.80 -3.91
C VAL A 106 5.14 -17.29 -3.53
N ARG A 107 6.17 -16.98 -4.33
CA ARG A 107 7.55 -17.42 -4.05
C ARG A 107 8.06 -16.92 -2.69
N TYR A 108 7.83 -15.65 -2.38
CA TYR A 108 8.23 -15.09 -1.11
C TYR A 108 7.41 -15.66 0.05
N GLN A 109 6.12 -15.93 -0.16
CA GLN A 109 5.25 -16.50 0.88
C GLN A 109 5.59 -17.95 1.21
N VAL A 110 5.86 -18.80 0.25
CA VAL A 110 6.23 -20.21 0.54
C VAL A 110 7.57 -20.33 1.27
N MET A 111 8.41 -19.29 1.20
CA MET A 111 9.65 -19.17 1.98
C MET A 111 9.46 -18.41 3.30
N PHE A 112 8.24 -17.98 3.62
CA PHE A 112 7.91 -17.16 4.80
C PHE A 112 8.73 -15.86 4.90
N VAL A 113 8.96 -15.21 3.76
CA VAL A 113 9.64 -13.91 3.65
C VAL A 113 8.81 -12.87 2.88
N SER A 114 7.50 -13.07 2.80
CA SER A 114 6.58 -12.14 2.12
C SER A 114 6.58 -10.74 2.76
N ASN A 115 6.82 -10.64 4.07
CA ASN A 115 7.00 -9.37 4.76
C ASN A 115 8.16 -8.53 4.20
N LEU A 116 9.27 -9.17 3.77
CA LEU A 116 10.40 -8.47 3.14
C LEU A 116 10.07 -8.00 1.72
N LEU A 117 9.21 -8.73 1.01
CA LEU A 117 8.72 -8.31 -0.29
C LEU A 117 7.84 -7.07 -0.16
N PHE A 118 6.80 -7.15 0.68
CA PHE A 118 5.83 -6.07 0.82
C PHE A 118 6.45 -4.81 1.42
N MET A 119 7.41 -4.93 2.34
CA MET A 119 8.19 -3.79 2.84
C MET A 119 8.92 -3.00 1.74
N ARG A 120 9.32 -3.67 0.65
CA ARG A 120 10.06 -3.05 -0.47
C ARG A 120 9.14 -2.49 -1.56
N GLN A 121 7.87 -2.83 -1.51
CA GLN A 121 6.88 -2.50 -2.54
C GLN A 121 6.03 -1.26 -2.22
N ASP A 122 6.29 -0.55 -1.14
CA ASP A 122 5.64 0.72 -0.81
C ASP A 122 6.27 1.89 -1.58
N GLY A 123 6.40 1.72 -2.92
CA GLY A 123 6.82 2.77 -3.84
C GLY A 123 5.61 3.45 -4.48
N TYR A 124 5.77 4.73 -4.85
CA TYR A 124 4.74 5.59 -5.47
C TYR A 124 4.07 4.99 -6.73
N PHE A 125 4.73 4.05 -7.42
CA PHE A 125 4.22 3.41 -8.64
C PHE A 125 3.84 1.95 -8.45
N ASP A 126 3.82 1.43 -7.22
CA ASP A 126 3.42 0.06 -6.96
C ASP A 126 1.89 -0.11 -7.02
N VAL A 127 1.48 -1.34 -7.35
CA VAL A 127 0.07 -1.74 -7.28
C VAL A 127 -0.47 -1.36 -5.91
N ALA A 128 -1.58 -0.63 -5.88
CA ALA A 128 -2.21 -0.26 -4.62
C ALA A 128 -2.28 -1.49 -3.70
N SER A 129 -1.91 -1.32 -2.45
CA SER A 129 -1.83 -2.42 -1.46
C SER A 129 -3.10 -3.27 -1.43
N ASP A 130 -4.25 -2.63 -1.66
CA ASP A 130 -5.58 -3.26 -1.71
C ASP A 130 -5.78 -4.20 -2.91
N LEU A 131 -4.85 -4.23 -3.88
CA LEU A 131 -4.91 -5.11 -5.04
C LEU A 131 -3.90 -6.27 -4.99
N LYS A 132 -3.17 -6.45 -3.87
CA LYS A 132 -2.20 -7.56 -3.69
C LYS A 132 -2.86 -8.76 -3.00
N PRO A 133 -3.24 -9.86 -3.69
CA PRO A 133 -4.07 -10.94 -3.11
C PRO A 133 -3.44 -11.67 -1.92
N LEU A 134 -2.12 -11.61 -1.76
CA LEU A 134 -1.39 -12.27 -0.67
C LEU A 134 -0.79 -11.29 0.34
N LEU A 135 -1.15 -9.98 0.30
CA LEU A 135 -0.57 -8.97 1.20
C LEU A 135 -0.67 -9.37 2.67
N HIS A 136 -1.86 -9.81 3.11
CA HIS A 136 -2.11 -10.19 4.51
C HIS A 136 -1.18 -11.27 5.06
N THR A 137 -0.50 -12.03 4.19
CA THR A 137 0.41 -13.10 4.59
C THR A 137 1.74 -12.59 5.18
N TRP A 138 1.98 -11.27 5.15
CA TRP A 138 3.16 -10.67 5.79
C TRP A 138 3.24 -10.99 7.29
N SER A 139 2.10 -10.94 7.98
CA SER A 139 2.03 -11.22 9.42
C SER A 139 2.33 -12.68 9.72
N LEU A 140 1.86 -13.60 8.88
CA LEU A 140 2.16 -15.02 8.97
C LEU A 140 3.67 -15.28 8.75
N ALA A 141 4.30 -14.54 7.83
CA ALA A 141 5.75 -14.65 7.63
C ALA A 141 6.53 -14.22 8.89
N VAL A 142 6.17 -13.09 9.52
CA VAL A 142 6.77 -12.63 10.78
C VAL A 142 6.58 -13.69 11.89
N GLU A 143 5.40 -14.27 12.00
CA GLU A 143 5.08 -15.31 12.99
C GLU A 143 5.91 -16.57 12.78
N GLU A 144 6.05 -17.06 11.55
CA GLU A 144 6.85 -18.25 11.23
C GLU A 144 8.36 -18.00 11.41
N GLN A 145 8.86 -16.82 11.07
CA GLN A 145 10.25 -16.42 11.38
C GLN A 145 10.50 -16.48 12.89
N PHE A 146 9.56 -16.00 13.71
CA PHE A 146 9.64 -16.14 15.15
C PHE A 146 9.65 -17.62 15.59
N TYR A 147 8.86 -18.50 14.98
CA TYR A 147 8.82 -19.92 15.29
C TYR A 147 10.11 -20.67 14.90
N ILE A 148 10.88 -20.13 13.98
CA ILE A 148 12.20 -20.68 13.63
C ILE A 148 13.24 -20.21 14.63
N VAL A 149 13.31 -18.92 14.95
CA VAL A 149 14.37 -18.31 15.75
C VAL A 149 14.14 -18.51 17.25
N PHE A 150 12.92 -18.33 17.72
CA PHE A 150 12.63 -18.25 19.15
C PHE A 150 12.87 -19.55 19.93
N PRO A 151 12.56 -20.77 19.43
CA PRO A 151 12.89 -22.00 20.15
C PRO A 151 14.38 -22.14 20.42
N LEU A 152 15.23 -21.75 19.46
CA LEU A 152 16.69 -21.77 19.60
C LEU A 152 17.13 -20.76 20.66
N LEU A 153 16.61 -19.53 20.59
CA LEU A 153 16.92 -18.46 21.55
C LEU A 153 16.50 -18.87 22.98
N LEU A 154 15.28 -19.36 23.16
CA LEU A 154 14.75 -19.76 24.47
C LEU A 154 15.57 -20.89 25.09
N ILE A 155 15.95 -21.89 24.30
CA ILE A 155 16.76 -23.02 24.80
C ILE A 155 18.17 -22.55 25.14
N LEU A 156 18.80 -21.75 24.27
CA LEU A 156 20.14 -21.21 24.50
C LEU A 156 20.18 -20.38 25.79
N LEU A 157 19.31 -19.40 25.91
CA LEU A 157 19.28 -18.52 27.09
C LEU A 157 19.02 -19.33 28.37
N SER A 158 18.01 -20.20 28.37
CA SER A 158 17.62 -20.95 29.56
C SER A 158 18.55 -22.10 29.91
N SER A 159 19.52 -22.50 29.06
CA SER A 159 20.56 -23.47 29.37
C SER A 159 21.90 -22.85 29.75
N ARG A 160 22.12 -21.58 29.40
CA ARG A 160 23.42 -20.93 29.62
C ARG A 160 23.40 -19.83 30.68
N LEU A 161 22.23 -19.23 30.98
CA LEU A 161 22.12 -18.09 31.87
C LEU A 161 21.25 -18.40 33.09
N ASN A 162 21.75 -18.09 34.28
CA ASN A 162 20.93 -18.19 35.51
C ASN A 162 19.74 -17.24 35.52
N HIS A 163 19.94 -16.03 34.94
CA HIS A 163 18.88 -15.00 34.84
C HIS A 163 18.28 -14.89 33.44
N TRP A 164 18.08 -16.03 32.77
CA TRP A 164 17.57 -16.10 31.38
C TRP A 164 16.23 -15.37 31.14
N ARG A 165 15.36 -15.32 32.17
CA ARG A 165 14.10 -14.56 32.06
C ARG A 165 14.34 -13.06 31.95
N LEU A 166 15.33 -12.55 32.69
CA LEU A 166 15.76 -11.16 32.60
C LEU A 166 16.38 -10.87 31.23
N ALA A 167 17.19 -11.79 30.71
CA ALA A 167 17.75 -11.66 29.36
C ALA A 167 16.64 -11.65 28.29
N LEU A 168 15.63 -12.52 28.42
CA LEU A 168 14.48 -12.54 27.51
C LEU A 168 13.67 -11.24 27.61
N PHE A 169 13.48 -10.70 28.82
CA PHE A 169 12.84 -9.40 29.04
C PHE A 169 13.66 -8.24 28.44
N ALA A 170 14.98 -8.30 28.53
CA ALA A 170 15.85 -7.32 27.87
C ALA A 170 15.71 -7.36 26.35
N VAL A 171 15.63 -8.55 25.74
CA VAL A 171 15.35 -8.69 24.29
C VAL A 171 13.98 -8.07 23.92
N LEU A 172 12.95 -8.27 24.75
CA LEU A 172 11.64 -7.63 24.57
C LEU A 172 11.77 -6.11 24.57
N LEU A 173 12.46 -5.54 25.57
CA LEU A 173 12.64 -4.09 25.67
C LEU A 173 13.44 -3.50 24.51
N VAL A 174 14.50 -4.19 24.06
CA VAL A 174 15.26 -3.77 22.87
C VAL A 174 14.37 -3.78 21.62
N SER A 175 13.60 -4.86 21.41
CA SER A 175 12.66 -4.94 20.30
C SER A 175 11.60 -3.84 20.34
N PHE A 176 11.05 -3.55 21.53
CA PHE A 176 10.09 -2.44 21.71
C PHE A 176 10.74 -1.07 21.44
N GLY A 177 11.94 -0.82 21.97
CA GLY A 177 12.67 0.42 21.72
C GLY A 177 12.96 0.63 20.23
N LEU A 178 13.37 -0.44 19.53
CA LEU A 178 13.55 -0.42 18.07
C LEU A 178 12.22 -0.13 17.34
N SER A 179 11.11 -0.69 17.80
CA SER A 179 9.78 -0.42 17.25
C SER A 179 9.40 1.06 17.36
N VAL A 180 9.55 1.64 18.55
CA VAL A 180 9.24 3.06 18.80
C VAL A 180 10.14 3.98 17.96
N TRP A 181 11.43 3.69 17.92
CA TRP A 181 12.37 4.46 17.11
C TRP A 181 12.07 4.35 15.61
N ALA A 182 11.78 3.14 15.13
CA ALA A 182 11.57 2.90 13.71
C ALA A 182 10.26 3.50 13.19
N VAL A 183 9.22 3.61 14.00
CA VAL A 183 7.96 4.27 13.60
C VAL A 183 8.21 5.73 13.19
N ALA A 184 9.12 6.42 13.87
CA ALA A 184 9.44 7.82 13.57
C ALA A 184 10.39 7.99 12.36
N HIS A 185 11.22 6.97 12.04
CA HIS A 185 12.29 7.12 11.05
C HIS A 185 12.13 6.21 9.82
N HIS A 186 11.49 5.05 9.98
CA HIS A 186 11.34 4.01 8.97
C HIS A 186 10.04 3.23 9.20
N PRO A 187 8.83 3.84 9.02
CA PRO A 187 7.54 3.25 9.38
C PRO A 187 7.29 1.90 8.70
N GLU A 188 7.71 1.70 7.44
CA GLU A 188 7.54 0.42 6.73
C GLU A 188 8.37 -0.68 7.41
N LYS A 189 9.60 -0.38 7.84
CA LYS A 189 10.43 -1.35 8.57
C LYS A 189 9.84 -1.68 9.93
N ALA A 190 9.27 -0.66 10.61
CA ALA A 190 8.60 -0.86 11.89
C ALA A 190 7.42 -1.82 11.76
N PHE A 191 6.66 -1.70 10.69
CA PHE A 191 5.46 -2.49 10.44
C PHE A 191 5.77 -3.93 10.05
N PHE A 192 6.69 -4.15 9.10
CA PHE A 192 6.89 -5.45 8.44
C PHE A 192 8.00 -6.31 9.05
N LEU A 193 8.98 -5.78 9.80
CA LEU A 193 10.13 -6.55 10.22
C LEU A 193 9.99 -7.19 11.60
N LEU A 194 10.36 -8.46 11.71
CA LEU A 194 10.33 -9.22 12.97
C LEU A 194 11.06 -8.52 14.13
N PRO A 195 12.28 -7.92 14.00
CA PRO A 195 12.94 -7.28 15.14
C PRO A 195 12.12 -6.17 15.80
N MET A 196 11.27 -5.45 15.06
CA MET A 196 10.42 -4.37 15.56
C MET A 196 9.06 -4.86 16.07
N ARG A 197 8.71 -6.12 15.75
CA ARG A 197 7.43 -6.74 16.12
C ARG A 197 7.58 -7.87 17.15
N ALA A 198 8.84 -8.35 17.36
CA ALA A 198 9.09 -9.50 18.23
C ALA A 198 8.66 -9.27 19.68
N TRP A 199 8.66 -8.03 20.17
CA TRP A 199 8.26 -7.69 21.53
C TRP A 199 6.81 -8.07 21.86
N GLU A 200 5.90 -8.06 20.90
CA GLU A 200 4.51 -8.48 21.05
C GLU A 200 4.42 -10.00 21.29
N LEU A 201 5.11 -10.78 20.47
CA LEU A 201 5.23 -12.24 20.66
C LEU A 201 5.95 -12.55 21.97
N LEU A 202 7.02 -11.82 22.30
CA LEU A 202 7.77 -11.99 23.54
C LEU A 202 6.94 -11.61 24.78
N ALA A 203 6.05 -10.61 24.70
CA ALA A 203 5.13 -10.28 25.80
C ALA A 203 4.25 -11.47 26.17
N GLY A 204 3.67 -12.14 25.16
CA GLY A 204 2.97 -13.41 25.36
C GLY A 204 3.91 -14.51 25.88
N GLY A 205 5.11 -14.61 25.35
CA GLY A 205 6.13 -15.58 25.78
C GLY A 205 6.56 -15.40 27.24
N MET A 206 6.77 -14.17 27.67
CA MET A 206 7.09 -13.87 29.08
C MET A 206 5.98 -14.30 30.03
N LEU A 207 4.73 -14.10 29.65
CA LEU A 207 3.60 -14.56 30.43
C LEU A 207 3.58 -16.11 30.57
N ALA A 208 3.96 -16.83 29.52
CA ALA A 208 4.01 -18.30 29.53
C ALA A 208 5.05 -18.88 30.50
N VAL A 209 6.20 -18.17 30.68
CA VAL A 209 7.30 -18.62 31.57
C VAL A 209 7.29 -17.96 32.96
N ALA A 210 6.31 -17.08 33.22
CA ALA A 210 6.17 -16.45 34.54
C ALA A 210 5.83 -17.48 35.63
N PRO A 211 6.40 -17.35 36.84
CA PRO A 211 6.11 -18.27 37.96
C PRO A 211 4.65 -18.15 38.38
N ARG A 212 3.90 -19.23 38.23
CA ARG A 212 2.45 -19.26 38.57
C ARG A 212 2.16 -18.97 40.04
N SER A 213 3.09 -19.31 40.95
CA SER A 213 2.92 -19.16 42.39
C SER A 213 2.97 -17.73 42.93
N GLN A 214 3.63 -16.83 42.23
CA GLN A 214 3.90 -15.46 42.71
C GLN A 214 2.79 -14.44 42.43
N TRP A 215 1.78 -14.79 41.63
CA TRP A 215 0.76 -13.85 41.14
C TRP A 215 -0.66 -14.35 41.37
N ARG A 216 -1.02 -14.62 42.62
CA ARG A 216 -2.42 -14.93 42.97
C ARG A 216 -3.23 -13.63 42.97
N LEU A 217 -4.13 -13.50 41.98
CA LEU A 217 -5.11 -12.41 41.94
C LEU A 217 -6.31 -12.76 42.81
N THR A 218 -6.82 -11.80 43.59
CA THR A 218 -8.15 -11.92 44.16
C THR A 218 -9.20 -11.87 43.07
N THR A 219 -10.41 -12.38 43.33
CA THR A 219 -11.50 -12.39 42.35
C THR A 219 -11.80 -10.99 41.83
N MET A 220 -11.78 -9.97 42.70
CA MET A 220 -12.04 -8.60 42.35
C MET A 220 -10.95 -8.03 41.40
N TRP A 221 -9.66 -8.26 41.70
CA TRP A 221 -8.57 -7.85 40.82
C TRP A 221 -8.58 -8.60 39.48
N ALA A 222 -8.91 -9.88 39.47
CA ALA A 222 -9.04 -10.63 38.23
C ALA A 222 -10.18 -10.08 37.34
N GLN A 223 -11.33 -9.71 37.93
CA GLN A 223 -12.42 -9.06 37.20
C GLN A 223 -12.00 -7.69 36.64
N ALA A 224 -11.40 -6.85 37.47
CA ALA A 224 -10.96 -5.51 37.06
C ALA A 224 -9.93 -5.56 35.95
N ILE A 225 -8.90 -6.41 36.07
CA ILE A 225 -7.85 -6.57 35.05
C ILE A 225 -8.44 -7.14 33.75
N SER A 226 -9.38 -8.08 33.84
CA SER A 226 -10.02 -8.67 32.66
C SER A 226 -10.89 -7.65 31.91
N LEU A 227 -11.65 -6.82 32.62
CA LEU A 227 -12.45 -5.73 32.04
C LEU A 227 -11.54 -4.68 31.41
N ALA A 228 -10.50 -4.25 32.13
CA ALA A 228 -9.52 -3.27 31.61
C ALA A 228 -8.83 -3.80 30.35
N GLY A 229 -8.45 -5.10 30.34
CA GLY A 229 -7.84 -5.70 29.16
C GLY A 229 -8.75 -5.72 27.93
N LEU A 230 -10.03 -6.03 28.10
CA LEU A 230 -11.01 -5.94 27.02
C LEU A 230 -11.22 -4.48 26.56
N ALA A 231 -11.30 -3.55 27.51
CA ALA A 231 -11.48 -2.13 27.20
C ALA A 231 -10.28 -1.58 26.38
N LEU A 232 -9.03 -1.94 26.71
CA LEU A 232 -7.86 -1.53 25.97
C LEU A 232 -7.89 -2.04 24.51
N ILE A 233 -8.31 -3.28 24.29
CA ILE A 233 -8.45 -3.84 22.94
C ILE A 233 -9.55 -3.10 22.17
N LEU A 234 -10.73 -2.91 22.78
CA LEU A 234 -11.84 -2.22 22.12
C LEU A 234 -11.49 -0.76 21.81
N LEU A 235 -10.80 -0.09 22.73
CA LEU A 235 -10.33 1.29 22.51
C LEU A 235 -9.42 1.36 21.27
N ALA A 236 -8.46 0.45 21.15
CA ALA A 236 -7.58 0.42 19.98
C ALA A 236 -8.38 0.12 18.69
N VAL A 237 -9.30 -0.84 18.70
CA VAL A 237 -10.11 -1.22 17.52
C VAL A 237 -11.01 -0.07 17.05
N LEU A 238 -11.59 0.69 17.99
CA LEU A 238 -12.60 1.71 17.67
C LEU A 238 -12.02 3.10 17.42
N CYS A 239 -10.84 3.42 18.01
CA CYS A 239 -10.28 4.77 18.00
C CYS A 239 -9.04 4.94 17.12
N TYR A 240 -8.35 3.85 16.76
CA TYR A 240 -7.22 3.94 15.84
C TYR A 240 -7.71 3.99 14.38
N ASP A 241 -6.87 4.55 13.53
CA ASP A 241 -7.08 4.63 12.09
C ASP A 241 -5.74 4.51 11.34
N LYS A 242 -5.78 4.66 10.01
CA LYS A 242 -4.59 4.58 9.15
C LYS A 242 -3.56 5.70 9.42
N SER A 243 -3.97 6.82 10.05
CA SER A 243 -3.08 7.93 10.40
C SER A 243 -2.34 7.72 11.72
N THR A 244 -2.74 6.73 12.51
CA THR A 244 -2.11 6.41 13.79
C THR A 244 -0.68 5.89 13.56
N PRO A 245 0.38 6.53 14.13
CA PRO A 245 1.75 6.04 14.02
C PRO A 245 1.89 4.65 14.65
N PHE A 246 2.02 3.63 13.80
CA PHE A 246 1.93 2.23 14.21
C PHE A 246 3.08 1.38 13.63
N PRO A 247 3.62 0.36 14.39
CA PRO A 247 3.16 -0.12 15.69
C PRO A 247 3.65 0.71 16.89
N GLY A 248 4.94 0.86 17.14
CA GLY A 248 5.53 1.65 18.21
C GLY A 248 4.77 1.60 19.54
N ALA A 249 4.56 2.77 20.14
CA ALA A 249 3.84 2.89 21.41
C ALA A 249 2.32 2.59 21.27
N ALA A 250 1.73 2.78 20.10
CA ALA A 250 0.31 2.51 19.89
C ALA A 250 -0.04 1.02 20.07
N ALA A 251 0.86 0.12 19.68
CA ALA A 251 0.66 -1.33 19.84
C ALA A 251 0.70 -1.80 21.32
N LEU A 252 1.04 -0.91 22.29
CA LEU A 252 0.94 -1.24 23.72
C LEU A 252 -0.51 -1.51 24.14
N LEU A 253 -1.49 -0.78 23.61
CA LEU A 253 -2.88 -0.95 24.00
C LEU A 253 -3.38 -2.38 23.72
N PRO A 254 -3.36 -2.88 22.48
CA PRO A 254 -3.80 -4.25 22.20
C PRO A 254 -2.91 -5.29 22.90
N THR A 255 -1.59 -5.10 22.93
CA THR A 255 -0.65 -6.04 23.55
C THR A 255 -0.91 -6.19 25.05
N LEU A 256 -0.98 -5.09 25.81
CA LEU A 256 -1.26 -5.13 27.24
C LEU A 256 -2.67 -5.62 27.54
N GLY A 257 -3.64 -5.28 26.69
CA GLY A 257 -5.00 -5.81 26.76
C GLY A 257 -5.03 -7.33 26.70
N VAL A 258 -4.33 -7.94 25.74
CA VAL A 258 -4.24 -9.39 25.59
C VAL A 258 -3.50 -10.03 26.78
N VAL A 259 -2.36 -9.46 27.18
CA VAL A 259 -1.59 -9.95 28.35
C VAL A 259 -2.46 -9.93 29.61
N ALA A 260 -3.22 -8.85 29.84
CA ALA A 260 -4.15 -8.71 30.96
C ALA A 260 -5.23 -9.79 30.94
N LEU A 261 -5.87 -10.02 29.78
CA LEU A 261 -6.91 -11.05 29.61
C LEU A 261 -6.37 -12.46 29.83
N ILE A 262 -5.26 -12.83 29.20
CA ILE A 262 -4.66 -14.18 29.37
C ILE A 262 -4.26 -14.38 30.83
N ARG A 263 -3.73 -13.36 31.50
CA ARG A 263 -3.30 -13.39 32.90
C ARG A 263 -4.48 -13.54 33.84
N ALA A 264 -5.50 -12.66 33.72
CA ALA A 264 -6.65 -12.64 34.62
C ALA A 264 -7.48 -13.93 34.53
N ASN A 265 -7.75 -14.39 33.30
CA ASN A 265 -8.56 -15.58 33.04
C ASN A 265 -7.81 -16.89 33.30
N GLY A 266 -6.49 -16.85 33.53
CA GLY A 266 -5.68 -18.05 33.76
C GLY A 266 -5.82 -18.67 35.14
N HIS A 267 -6.39 -17.96 36.11
CA HIS A 267 -6.50 -18.38 37.49
C HIS A 267 -7.93 -18.65 37.98
N GLN A 268 -8.87 -17.82 37.50
CA GLN A 268 -10.28 -17.95 37.89
C GLN A 268 -11.18 -17.46 36.77
N PRO A 269 -12.41 -18.01 36.67
CA PRO A 269 -13.36 -17.58 35.65
C PRO A 269 -13.83 -16.13 35.92
N THR A 270 -13.43 -15.20 35.08
CA THR A 270 -13.95 -13.84 35.08
C THR A 270 -15.21 -13.73 34.22
N PHE A 271 -15.93 -12.61 34.32
CA PHE A 271 -17.08 -12.31 33.45
C PHE A 271 -16.64 -12.29 31.97
N VAL A 272 -15.59 -11.53 31.64
CA VAL A 272 -15.03 -11.48 30.28
C VAL A 272 -14.52 -12.83 29.83
N GLY A 273 -13.84 -13.59 30.71
CA GLY A 273 -13.38 -14.94 30.42
C GLY A 273 -14.55 -15.91 30.09
N ARG A 274 -15.70 -15.79 30.76
CA ARG A 274 -16.91 -16.57 30.42
C ARG A 274 -17.51 -16.15 29.07
N LEU A 275 -17.53 -14.84 28.79
CA LEU A 275 -17.98 -14.32 27.50
C LEU A 275 -17.09 -14.87 26.36
N LEU A 276 -15.77 -14.78 26.50
CA LEU A 276 -14.80 -15.32 25.55
C LEU A 276 -14.92 -16.85 25.40
N ALA A 277 -15.26 -17.58 26.46
CA ALA A 277 -15.47 -19.02 26.42
C ALA A 277 -16.86 -19.44 25.88
N SER A 278 -17.69 -18.49 25.40
CA SER A 278 -18.99 -18.77 24.79
C SER A 278 -18.85 -19.67 23.54
N ARG A 279 -19.87 -20.44 23.22
CA ARG A 279 -19.83 -21.40 22.09
C ARG A 279 -19.58 -20.71 20.76
N VAL A 280 -20.16 -19.52 20.55
CA VAL A 280 -20.03 -18.75 19.31
C VAL A 280 -18.59 -18.25 19.14
N LEU A 281 -18.04 -17.55 20.14
CA LEU A 281 -16.67 -17.02 20.04
C LEU A 281 -15.63 -18.15 19.97
N VAL A 282 -15.80 -19.23 20.71
CA VAL A 282 -14.92 -20.40 20.58
C VAL A 282 -15.00 -21.00 19.18
N GLY A 283 -16.20 -21.14 18.62
CA GLY A 283 -16.39 -21.62 17.25
C GLY A 283 -15.66 -20.77 16.23
N LEU A 284 -15.85 -19.46 16.26
CA LEU A 284 -15.14 -18.51 15.39
C LEU A 284 -13.62 -18.53 15.63
N GLY A 285 -13.18 -18.65 16.87
CA GLY A 285 -11.74 -18.74 17.19
C GLY A 285 -11.08 -20.01 16.67
N LEU A 286 -11.80 -21.13 16.63
CA LEU A 286 -11.29 -22.38 16.04
C LEU A 286 -11.05 -22.28 14.54
N ILE A 287 -11.87 -21.55 13.81
CA ILE A 287 -11.74 -21.35 12.37
C ILE A 287 -10.89 -20.10 12.02
N SER A 288 -10.47 -19.31 13.01
CA SER A 288 -9.86 -17.99 12.82
C SER A 288 -8.66 -17.98 11.86
N TYR A 289 -7.82 -19.02 11.87
CA TYR A 289 -6.68 -19.14 10.96
C TYR A 289 -7.13 -19.30 9.50
N SER A 290 -8.01 -20.25 9.24
CA SER A 290 -8.54 -20.48 7.91
C SER A 290 -9.36 -19.27 7.42
N TRP A 291 -10.15 -18.63 8.30
CA TRP A 291 -10.88 -17.40 7.93
C TRP A 291 -9.94 -16.23 7.61
N TYR A 292 -8.88 -16.04 8.40
CA TYR A 292 -7.83 -15.07 8.13
C TYR A 292 -7.15 -15.31 6.76
N LEU A 293 -6.93 -16.56 6.36
CA LEU A 293 -6.35 -16.85 5.04
C LEU A 293 -7.28 -16.49 3.88
N TRP A 294 -8.59 -16.68 4.03
CA TRP A 294 -9.53 -16.52 2.91
C TRP A 294 -10.12 -15.10 2.78
N HIS A 295 -10.22 -14.34 3.89
CA HIS A 295 -10.92 -13.04 3.85
C HIS A 295 -10.29 -12.04 2.87
N TRP A 296 -8.97 -11.94 2.87
CA TRP A 296 -8.27 -10.96 2.07
C TRP A 296 -8.28 -11.28 0.56
N PRO A 297 -7.95 -12.50 0.09
CA PRO A 297 -8.11 -12.85 -1.32
C PRO A 297 -9.54 -12.67 -1.83
N VAL A 298 -10.55 -12.99 -1.03
CA VAL A 298 -11.97 -12.76 -1.39
C VAL A 298 -12.23 -11.28 -1.61
N PHE A 299 -11.79 -10.41 -0.70
CA PHE A 299 -11.91 -8.96 -0.82
C PHE A 299 -11.18 -8.44 -2.06
N VAL A 300 -9.92 -8.80 -2.24
CA VAL A 300 -9.09 -8.34 -3.36
C VAL A 300 -9.70 -8.77 -4.69
N PHE A 301 -10.05 -10.04 -4.85
CA PHE A 301 -10.64 -10.52 -6.10
C PHE A 301 -12.04 -9.97 -6.36
N ALA A 302 -12.81 -9.64 -5.33
CA ALA A 302 -14.07 -8.93 -5.49
C ALA A 302 -13.84 -7.52 -6.05
N ASN A 303 -12.87 -6.77 -5.53
CA ASN A 303 -12.48 -5.47 -6.09
C ASN A 303 -11.96 -5.60 -7.53
N TYR A 304 -11.22 -6.67 -7.84
CA TYR A 304 -10.82 -6.98 -9.22
C TYR A 304 -11.99 -7.34 -10.12
N ALA A 305 -12.99 -8.03 -9.63
CA ALA A 305 -14.16 -8.46 -10.41
C ALA A 305 -15.20 -7.36 -10.58
N SER A 306 -15.31 -6.45 -9.61
CA SER A 306 -16.28 -5.36 -9.64
C SER A 306 -15.87 -4.29 -10.65
N LEU A 307 -16.85 -3.76 -11.37
CA LEU A 307 -16.70 -2.59 -12.24
C LEU A 307 -17.08 -1.30 -11.50
N ASP A 308 -17.81 -1.41 -10.41
CA ASP A 308 -18.30 -0.31 -9.58
C ASP A 308 -17.83 -0.49 -8.13
N GLU A 309 -17.99 0.52 -7.29
CA GLU A 309 -17.71 0.41 -5.88
C GLU A 309 -18.60 -0.62 -5.20
N LEU A 310 -18.00 -1.43 -4.33
CA LEU A 310 -18.73 -2.46 -3.58
C LEU A 310 -19.70 -1.83 -2.59
N GLY A 311 -20.97 -2.10 -2.76
CA GLY A 311 -22.02 -1.63 -1.85
C GLY A 311 -22.06 -2.41 -0.53
N PRO A 312 -22.82 -1.93 0.47
CA PRO A 312 -22.92 -2.61 1.79
C PRO A 312 -23.43 -4.06 1.71
N PHE A 313 -24.30 -4.36 0.74
CA PHE A 313 -24.79 -5.73 0.51
C PHE A 313 -23.71 -6.63 -0.06
N ASP A 314 -22.89 -6.11 -0.99
CA ASP A 314 -21.75 -6.85 -1.56
C ASP A 314 -20.74 -7.16 -0.46
N ILE A 315 -20.36 -6.16 0.33
CA ILE A 315 -19.45 -6.30 1.47
C ILE A 315 -19.96 -7.37 2.44
N THR A 316 -21.25 -7.33 2.80
CA THR A 316 -21.83 -8.35 3.69
C THR A 316 -21.77 -9.74 3.07
N GLY A 317 -22.12 -9.88 1.78
CA GLY A 317 -22.03 -11.14 1.05
C GLY A 317 -20.60 -11.68 1.00
N LEU A 318 -19.61 -10.83 0.79
CA LEU A 318 -18.19 -11.21 0.73
C LEU A 318 -17.64 -11.62 2.10
N ILE A 319 -18.05 -10.95 3.17
CA ILE A 319 -17.71 -11.37 4.55
C ILE A 319 -18.25 -12.77 4.81
N LEU A 320 -19.52 -13.03 4.46
CA LEU A 320 -20.13 -14.35 4.62
C LEU A 320 -19.45 -15.40 3.73
N LEU A 321 -19.13 -15.06 2.47
CA LEU A 321 -18.39 -15.95 1.57
C LEU A 321 -17.02 -16.33 2.16
N SER A 322 -16.27 -15.33 2.66
CA SER A 322 -14.97 -15.56 3.27
C SER A 322 -15.07 -16.46 4.51
N LEU A 323 -16.12 -16.27 5.31
CA LEU A 323 -16.41 -17.11 6.49
C LEU A 323 -16.72 -18.56 6.10
N VAL A 324 -17.54 -18.76 5.07
CA VAL A 324 -17.87 -20.10 4.55
C VAL A 324 -16.63 -20.79 4.02
N LEU A 325 -15.81 -20.12 3.19
CA LEU A 325 -14.55 -20.66 2.68
C LEU A 325 -13.58 -20.97 3.82
N GLY A 326 -13.50 -20.10 4.83
CA GLY A 326 -12.71 -20.32 6.04
C GLY A 326 -13.20 -21.56 6.81
N TYR A 327 -14.51 -21.73 6.98
CA TYR A 327 -15.08 -22.91 7.62
C TYR A 327 -14.81 -24.20 6.83
N LEU A 328 -15.00 -24.18 5.51
CA LEU A 328 -14.72 -25.34 4.66
C LEU A 328 -13.23 -25.71 4.70
N SER A 329 -12.34 -24.73 4.60
CA SER A 329 -10.90 -24.91 4.72
C SER A 329 -10.52 -25.49 6.10
N TRP A 330 -11.07 -24.95 7.18
CA TRP A 330 -10.85 -25.48 8.52
C TRP A 330 -11.36 -26.92 8.66
N ARG A 331 -12.58 -27.21 8.19
CA ARG A 331 -13.24 -28.52 8.38
C ARG A 331 -12.60 -29.62 7.55
N PHE A 332 -12.28 -29.33 6.29
CA PHE A 332 -11.89 -30.36 5.32
C PHE A 332 -10.38 -30.37 5.02
N VAL A 333 -9.66 -29.28 5.32
CA VAL A 333 -8.21 -29.19 5.10
C VAL A 333 -7.47 -29.14 6.43
N GLU A 334 -7.63 -28.08 7.24
CA GLU A 334 -6.84 -27.90 8.47
C GLU A 334 -7.04 -29.04 9.47
N THR A 335 -8.28 -29.38 9.81
CA THR A 335 -8.62 -30.35 10.86
C THR A 335 -8.09 -31.77 10.58
N PRO A 336 -8.23 -32.36 9.37
CA PRO A 336 -7.72 -33.69 9.08
C PRO A 336 -6.21 -33.82 9.26
N PHE A 337 -5.44 -32.82 8.90
CA PHE A 337 -3.99 -32.81 9.10
C PHE A 337 -3.61 -32.58 10.56
N ARG A 338 -4.30 -31.67 11.23
CA ARG A 338 -4.07 -31.33 12.65
C ARG A 338 -4.37 -32.54 13.57
N GLU A 339 -5.42 -33.27 13.29
CA GLU A 339 -5.80 -34.47 14.02
C GLU A 339 -5.04 -35.73 13.56
N ARG A 340 -4.09 -35.60 12.65
CA ARG A 340 -3.28 -36.70 12.10
C ARG A 340 -4.11 -37.77 11.39
N ARG A 341 -5.29 -37.47 10.90
CA ARG A 341 -6.07 -38.38 10.05
C ARG A 341 -5.40 -38.57 8.67
N LEU A 342 -4.76 -37.49 8.17
CA LEU A 342 -3.95 -37.50 6.96
C LEU A 342 -2.48 -37.30 7.33
N TRP A 343 -1.58 -38.04 6.70
CA TRP A 343 -0.12 -37.98 6.86
C TRP A 343 0.32 -37.95 8.34
N ALA A 344 -0.04 -38.98 9.08
CA ALA A 344 0.21 -39.08 10.52
C ALA A 344 1.71 -39.04 10.89
N GLY A 345 2.59 -39.59 10.02
CA GLY A 345 4.03 -39.63 10.20
C GLY A 345 4.71 -38.26 10.04
N ARG A 346 5.75 -38.00 10.84
CA ARG A 346 6.53 -36.75 10.74
C ARG A 346 7.27 -36.63 9.40
N ARG A 347 7.81 -37.73 8.87
CA ARG A 347 8.47 -37.74 7.55
C ARG A 347 7.50 -37.40 6.42
N GLN A 348 6.29 -37.96 6.46
CA GLN A 348 5.26 -37.71 5.46
C GLN A 348 4.88 -36.23 5.39
N ILE A 349 4.63 -35.59 6.55
CA ILE A 349 4.23 -34.18 6.57
C ILE A 349 5.37 -33.24 6.15
N LEU A 350 6.61 -33.55 6.55
CA LEU A 350 7.76 -32.76 6.14
C LEU A 350 8.06 -32.90 4.64
N LEU A 351 7.98 -34.11 4.09
CA LEU A 351 8.11 -34.33 2.64
C LEU A 351 7.01 -33.62 1.87
N ALA A 352 5.74 -33.74 2.32
CA ALA A 352 4.63 -33.05 1.68
C ALA A 352 4.77 -31.52 1.78
N ALA A 353 5.25 -31.00 2.90
CA ALA A 353 5.57 -29.59 3.07
C ALA A 353 6.63 -29.13 2.06
N THR A 354 7.74 -29.87 1.95
CA THR A 354 8.81 -29.59 0.99
C THR A 354 8.30 -29.65 -0.45
N CYS A 355 7.56 -30.69 -0.80
CA CYS A 355 6.96 -30.80 -2.16
C CYS A 355 6.01 -29.64 -2.46
N GLY A 356 5.15 -29.26 -1.51
CA GLY A 356 4.23 -28.14 -1.66
C GLY A 356 4.96 -26.80 -1.86
N VAL A 357 6.01 -26.55 -1.07
CA VAL A 357 6.88 -25.37 -1.23
C VAL A 357 7.53 -25.34 -2.61
N LEU A 358 8.07 -26.48 -3.06
CA LEU A 358 8.72 -26.58 -4.38
C LEU A 358 7.70 -26.38 -5.51
N VAL A 359 6.55 -27.04 -5.47
CA VAL A 359 5.52 -26.95 -6.53
C VAL A 359 4.99 -25.52 -6.64
N LEU A 360 4.58 -24.91 -5.52
CA LEU A 360 4.05 -23.54 -5.54
C LEU A 360 5.15 -22.51 -5.85
N GLY A 361 6.37 -22.72 -5.36
CA GLY A 361 7.51 -21.87 -5.68
C GLY A 361 7.86 -21.92 -7.16
N LEU A 362 7.86 -23.11 -7.77
CA LEU A 362 8.07 -23.28 -9.21
C LEU A 362 6.91 -22.69 -10.03
N ALA A 363 5.66 -22.86 -9.58
CA ALA A 363 4.51 -22.22 -10.24
C ALA A 363 4.65 -20.68 -10.22
N GLY A 364 4.99 -20.09 -9.08
CA GLY A 364 5.25 -18.67 -8.99
C GLY A 364 6.45 -18.20 -9.83
N GLN A 365 7.49 -19.03 -9.96
CA GLN A 365 8.64 -18.73 -10.82
C GLN A 365 8.28 -18.86 -12.32
N ALA A 366 7.45 -19.81 -12.68
CA ALA A 366 6.98 -19.98 -14.06
C ALA A 366 6.19 -18.74 -14.52
N LEU A 367 5.36 -18.15 -13.65
CA LEU A 367 4.65 -16.90 -13.97
C LEU A 367 5.61 -15.75 -14.28
N ARG A 368 6.74 -15.68 -13.59
CA ARG A 368 7.78 -14.69 -13.90
C ARG A 368 8.47 -14.95 -15.24
N TRP A 369 8.82 -16.21 -15.53
CA TRP A 369 9.49 -16.56 -16.79
C TRP A 369 8.60 -16.35 -18.03
N THR A 370 7.30 -16.33 -17.83
CA THR A 370 6.30 -16.16 -18.87
C THR A 370 5.62 -14.79 -18.85
N ASP A 371 6.18 -13.81 -18.11
CA ASP A 371 5.66 -12.45 -17.96
C ASP A 371 4.15 -12.43 -17.62
N GLY A 372 3.73 -13.33 -16.71
CA GLY A 372 2.33 -13.47 -16.30
C GLY A 372 1.42 -14.09 -17.37
N LEU A 373 1.97 -14.83 -18.35
CA LEU A 373 1.23 -15.52 -19.41
C LEU A 373 0.33 -14.58 -20.25
N PRO A 374 0.89 -13.60 -20.96
CA PRO A 374 0.11 -12.64 -21.75
C PRO A 374 -0.72 -13.31 -22.86
N THR A 375 -0.29 -14.49 -23.36
CA THR A 375 -0.97 -15.24 -24.42
C THR A 375 -2.38 -15.74 -24.04
N ARG A 376 -2.77 -15.67 -22.77
CA ARG A 376 -4.13 -16.02 -22.31
C ARG A 376 -5.17 -14.93 -22.56
N LEU A 377 -4.73 -13.71 -22.86
CA LEU A 377 -5.59 -12.57 -23.13
C LEU A 377 -5.76 -12.34 -24.63
N SER A 378 -6.90 -11.77 -25.02
CA SER A 378 -7.07 -11.23 -26.37
C SER A 378 -6.09 -10.07 -26.61
N GLU A 379 -5.75 -9.79 -27.85
CA GLU A 379 -4.84 -8.71 -28.22
C GLU A 379 -5.32 -7.35 -27.66
N GLN A 380 -6.61 -7.07 -27.77
CA GLN A 380 -7.22 -5.85 -27.23
C GLN A 380 -7.10 -5.76 -25.69
N ALA A 381 -7.42 -6.87 -24.97
CA ALA A 381 -7.29 -6.89 -23.53
C ALA A 381 -5.84 -6.68 -23.08
N LEU A 382 -4.89 -7.26 -23.83
CA LEU A 382 -3.47 -7.09 -23.58
C LEU A 382 -2.99 -5.65 -23.86
N GLN A 383 -3.50 -5.01 -24.92
CA GLN A 383 -3.19 -3.62 -25.24
C GLN A 383 -3.61 -2.68 -24.11
N TYR A 384 -4.82 -2.84 -23.58
CA TYR A 384 -5.28 -2.07 -22.43
C TYR A 384 -4.43 -2.35 -21.18
N ALA A 385 -4.11 -3.61 -20.90
CA ALA A 385 -3.30 -3.97 -19.75
C ALA A 385 -1.89 -3.35 -19.77
N LYS A 386 -1.27 -3.27 -20.96
CA LYS A 386 0.06 -2.67 -21.15
C LYS A 386 0.09 -1.16 -20.88
N ALA A 387 -1.03 -0.46 -21.01
CA ALA A 387 -1.08 0.98 -20.73
C ALA A 387 -0.77 1.33 -19.26
N LYS A 388 -0.82 0.36 -18.34
CA LYS A 388 -0.39 0.50 -16.94
C LYS A 388 1.13 0.62 -16.79
N GLU A 389 1.90 0.19 -17.77
CA GLU A 389 3.35 0.13 -17.68
C GLU A 389 3.96 1.48 -18.06
N TRP A 390 4.66 2.10 -17.11
CA TRP A 390 5.50 3.25 -17.40
C TRP A 390 6.78 2.81 -18.11
N ARG A 391 7.17 3.54 -19.14
CA ARG A 391 8.46 3.28 -19.78
C ARG A 391 9.61 3.62 -18.83
N PRO A 392 10.64 2.77 -18.73
CA PRO A 392 11.79 3.03 -17.88
C PRO A 392 12.49 4.37 -18.20
N GLU A 393 12.42 4.80 -19.47
CA GLU A 393 13.00 6.08 -19.93
C GLU A 393 12.32 7.28 -19.26
N LEU A 394 10.98 7.24 -19.12
CA LEU A 394 10.22 8.30 -18.46
C LEU A 394 10.55 8.37 -16.98
N MET A 395 10.73 7.22 -16.35
CA MET A 395 11.05 7.12 -14.93
C MET A 395 12.44 7.69 -14.57
N ARG A 396 13.38 7.70 -15.53
CA ARG A 396 14.73 8.29 -15.32
C ARG A 396 14.69 9.80 -15.14
N CYS A 397 13.62 10.45 -15.58
CA CYS A 397 13.45 11.90 -15.46
C CYS A 397 12.77 12.34 -14.15
N LEU A 398 12.44 11.41 -13.29
CA LEU A 398 11.95 11.74 -11.95
C LEU A 398 13.14 12.03 -11.03
N ALA A 399 13.22 13.26 -10.57
CA ALA A 399 14.26 13.69 -9.64
C ALA A 399 13.82 13.48 -8.18
N ASP A 400 14.79 13.19 -7.33
CA ASP A 400 14.65 13.17 -5.87
C ASP A 400 15.65 14.13 -5.22
N ASP A 401 15.72 14.14 -3.89
CA ASP A 401 16.66 14.98 -3.14
C ASP A 401 18.13 14.54 -3.24
N LYS A 402 18.40 13.36 -3.78
CA LYS A 402 19.73 12.79 -4.01
C LYS A 402 20.19 12.93 -5.46
N THR A 403 19.28 13.29 -6.37
CA THR A 403 19.61 13.48 -7.79
C THR A 403 20.65 14.59 -7.94
N PRO A 404 21.81 14.36 -8.59
CA PRO A 404 22.82 15.38 -8.82
C PRO A 404 22.27 16.56 -9.63
N ASP A 405 22.86 17.77 -9.46
CA ASP A 405 22.38 19.00 -10.14
C ASP A 405 22.50 18.93 -11.65
N ASP A 406 23.49 18.22 -12.19
CA ASP A 406 23.67 17.96 -13.61
C ASP A 406 22.65 16.98 -14.21
N GLN A 407 21.91 16.26 -13.37
CA GLN A 407 20.84 15.33 -13.73
C GLN A 407 19.44 15.82 -13.32
N LEU A 408 19.34 17.04 -12.81
CA LEU A 408 18.06 17.61 -12.35
C LEU A 408 17.07 17.80 -13.52
N PHE A 409 17.57 17.95 -14.74
CA PHE A 409 16.77 18.21 -15.93
C PHE A 409 16.92 17.10 -16.96
N CYS A 410 15.81 16.63 -17.50
CA CYS A 410 15.80 15.91 -18.76
C CYS A 410 15.61 16.89 -19.92
N HIS A 411 16.29 16.65 -21.02
CA HIS A 411 16.29 17.51 -22.21
C HIS A 411 15.65 16.77 -23.38
N TYR A 412 14.73 17.45 -24.08
CA TYR A 412 14.01 16.96 -25.23
C TYR A 412 14.10 17.91 -26.41
N GLY A 413 13.94 17.38 -27.63
CA GLY A 413 14.04 18.14 -28.86
C GLY A 413 15.48 18.46 -29.26
N THR A 414 15.70 19.60 -29.90
CA THR A 414 17.00 19.98 -30.48
C THR A 414 17.83 20.78 -29.47
N PRO A 415 18.93 20.25 -28.94
CA PRO A 415 19.77 20.95 -27.98
C PRO A 415 20.72 21.90 -28.73
N THR A 416 20.31 23.13 -29.04
CA THR A 416 21.23 24.15 -29.52
C THR A 416 21.20 25.37 -28.60
N PRO A 417 22.35 25.98 -28.25
CA PRO A 417 22.40 27.13 -27.34
C PRO A 417 21.64 28.37 -27.82
N THR A 418 21.25 28.39 -29.07
CA THR A 418 20.54 29.51 -29.74
C THR A 418 19.04 29.29 -29.86
N VAL A 419 18.52 28.12 -29.42
CA VAL A 419 17.13 27.74 -29.62
C VAL A 419 16.29 28.13 -28.41
N SER A 420 15.10 28.62 -28.67
CA SER A 420 14.11 28.92 -27.64
C SER A 420 13.75 27.66 -26.86
N THR A 421 13.95 27.69 -25.55
CA THR A 421 13.72 26.55 -24.66
C THR A 421 12.61 26.88 -23.66
N ALA A 422 11.71 25.91 -23.42
CA ALA A 422 10.76 25.94 -22.32
C ALA A 422 11.24 25.05 -21.18
N LEU A 423 10.95 25.44 -19.95
CA LEU A 423 11.05 24.58 -18.79
C LEU A 423 9.66 24.04 -18.41
N VAL A 424 9.51 22.72 -18.36
CA VAL A 424 8.37 22.04 -17.74
C VAL A 424 8.75 21.69 -16.30
N TRP A 425 8.02 22.23 -15.35
CA TRP A 425 8.26 22.05 -13.93
C TRP A 425 7.02 21.49 -13.26
N GLY A 426 7.14 20.35 -12.56
CA GLY A 426 5.99 19.73 -11.95
C GLY A 426 6.25 18.44 -11.18
N ASP A 427 5.16 17.75 -10.91
CA ASP A 427 5.16 16.42 -10.29
C ASP A 427 5.15 15.30 -11.36
N SER A 428 4.71 14.10 -11.00
CA SER A 428 4.61 12.95 -11.92
C SER A 428 3.69 13.20 -13.12
N HIS A 429 2.74 14.14 -13.03
CA HIS A 429 1.90 14.52 -14.17
C HIS A 429 2.70 15.22 -15.27
N ALA A 430 3.74 15.98 -14.91
CA ALA A 430 4.67 16.54 -15.88
C ALA A 430 5.45 15.42 -16.61
N THR A 431 5.87 14.38 -15.88
CA THR A 431 6.50 13.19 -16.46
C THR A 431 5.56 12.45 -17.42
N ALA A 432 4.29 12.32 -17.09
CA ALA A 432 3.30 11.68 -17.97
C ALA A 432 3.13 12.40 -19.32
N LEU A 433 3.42 13.70 -19.38
CA LEU A 433 3.34 14.50 -20.61
C LEU A 433 4.64 14.51 -21.44
N ILE A 434 5.71 13.83 -21.03
CA ILE A 434 6.96 13.74 -21.80
C ILE A 434 6.72 13.39 -23.26
N PRO A 435 5.87 12.42 -23.66
CA PRO A 435 5.67 12.09 -25.06
C PRO A 435 5.24 13.29 -25.90
N VAL A 436 4.39 14.16 -25.36
CA VAL A 436 3.96 15.38 -26.07
C VAL A 436 5.08 16.41 -26.16
N PHE A 437 5.81 16.60 -25.07
CA PHE A 437 6.91 17.57 -25.04
C PHE A 437 8.06 17.16 -25.94
N ASP A 438 8.40 15.86 -25.98
CA ASP A 438 9.46 15.35 -26.84
C ASP A 438 9.07 15.43 -28.32
N GLU A 439 7.91 14.90 -28.69
CA GLU A 439 7.41 14.91 -30.07
C GLU A 439 7.19 16.35 -30.58
N GLY A 440 6.55 17.22 -29.77
CA GLY A 440 6.30 18.60 -30.13
C GLY A 440 7.62 19.42 -30.29
N ALA A 441 8.58 19.18 -29.38
CA ALA A 441 9.89 19.81 -29.46
C ALA A 441 10.63 19.44 -30.75
N HIS A 442 10.63 18.16 -31.13
CA HIS A 442 11.24 17.69 -32.37
C HIS A 442 10.53 18.25 -33.62
N GLN A 443 9.19 18.22 -33.65
CA GLN A 443 8.39 18.70 -34.80
C GLN A 443 8.60 20.18 -35.08
N HIS A 444 8.76 20.98 -34.01
CA HIS A 444 8.93 22.44 -34.14
C HIS A 444 10.40 22.91 -34.10
N GLY A 445 11.36 21.99 -33.95
CA GLY A 445 12.80 22.33 -33.89
C GLY A 445 13.16 23.21 -32.69
N VAL A 446 12.55 22.98 -31.53
CA VAL A 446 12.73 23.73 -30.29
C VAL A 446 13.27 22.84 -29.16
N GLY A 447 13.67 23.43 -28.04
CA GLY A 447 14.13 22.70 -26.86
C GLY A 447 13.09 22.70 -25.75
N VAL A 448 12.97 21.57 -25.02
CA VAL A 448 12.20 21.45 -23.78
C VAL A 448 13.08 20.84 -22.71
N MET A 449 13.10 21.45 -21.55
CA MET A 449 13.69 20.92 -20.33
C MET A 449 12.59 20.49 -19.39
N LEU A 450 12.73 19.35 -18.75
CA LEU A 450 11.80 18.86 -17.75
C LEU A 450 12.50 18.73 -16.40
N ALA A 451 11.91 19.33 -15.37
CA ALA A 451 12.21 19.08 -13.96
C ALA A 451 10.95 18.55 -13.29
N SER A 452 10.97 17.31 -12.86
CA SER A 452 9.82 16.69 -12.18
C SER A 452 10.24 15.85 -11.00
N SER A 453 9.45 15.91 -9.92
CA SER A 453 9.64 15.09 -8.73
C SER A 453 8.30 14.54 -8.25
N PRO A 454 8.19 13.22 -7.95
CA PRO A 454 6.92 12.62 -7.59
C PRO A 454 6.28 13.31 -6.39
N GLY A 455 4.98 13.65 -6.48
CA GLY A 455 4.24 14.27 -5.39
C GLY A 455 4.71 15.69 -5.01
N CYS A 456 5.55 16.34 -5.82
CA CYS A 456 6.07 17.68 -5.53
C CYS A 456 5.40 18.72 -6.44
N ILE A 457 4.45 19.45 -5.89
CA ILE A 457 3.79 20.56 -6.55
C ILE A 457 4.81 21.67 -6.89
N PRO A 458 4.80 22.25 -8.11
CA PRO A 458 5.72 23.32 -8.51
C PRO A 458 5.28 24.68 -7.95
N VAL A 459 5.32 24.83 -6.64
CA VAL A 459 4.88 26.03 -5.94
C VAL A 459 5.87 26.36 -4.83
N GLU A 460 6.32 27.61 -4.81
CA GLU A 460 7.25 28.12 -3.80
C GLU A 460 6.56 28.34 -2.45
N GLY A 461 7.31 28.13 -1.37
CA GLY A 461 6.86 28.41 -0.01
C GLY A 461 5.88 27.41 0.60
N LEU A 462 5.51 26.36 -0.13
CA LEU A 462 4.74 25.26 0.44
C LEU A 462 5.70 24.23 1.08
N GLU A 463 5.84 24.29 2.39
CA GLU A 463 6.73 23.42 3.18
C GLU A 463 6.06 22.10 3.61
N HIS A 464 5.07 21.64 2.87
CA HIS A 464 4.33 20.43 3.25
C HIS A 464 5.24 19.17 3.27
N GLU A 465 6.27 19.11 2.42
CA GLU A 465 7.34 18.11 2.45
C GLU A 465 8.71 18.75 2.26
N ALA A 466 9.63 18.51 3.20
CA ALA A 466 11.00 19.08 3.14
C ALA A 466 11.76 18.67 1.87
N GLN A 467 11.46 17.51 1.28
CA GLN A 467 12.02 17.04 0.02
C GLN A 467 11.55 17.94 -1.15
N CYS A 468 10.26 18.20 -1.25
CA CYS A 468 9.68 19.03 -2.29
C CYS A 468 10.17 20.48 -2.22
N ALA A 469 10.28 21.03 -1.00
CA ALA A 469 10.84 22.38 -0.80
C ALA A 469 12.31 22.47 -1.26
N ARG A 470 13.11 21.41 -1.05
CA ARG A 470 14.51 21.36 -1.58
C ARG A 470 14.54 21.25 -3.10
N PHE A 471 13.71 20.38 -3.68
CA PHE A 471 13.61 20.21 -5.13
C PHE A 471 13.21 21.52 -5.80
N ASN A 472 12.14 22.18 -5.36
CA ASN A 472 11.66 23.43 -5.94
C ASN A 472 12.73 24.54 -5.88
N ARG A 473 13.40 24.74 -4.74
CA ARG A 473 14.51 25.70 -4.62
C ARG A 473 15.64 25.43 -5.62
N ARG A 474 15.99 24.16 -5.88
CA ARG A 474 17.02 23.80 -6.88
C ARG A 474 16.59 24.19 -8.30
N VAL A 475 15.32 23.95 -8.64
CA VAL A 475 14.77 24.36 -9.95
C VAL A 475 14.79 25.87 -10.11
N GLU A 476 14.37 26.63 -9.10
CA GLU A 476 14.41 28.09 -9.08
C GLU A 476 15.83 28.64 -9.25
N GLN A 477 16.79 28.12 -8.51
CA GLN A 477 18.20 28.51 -8.63
C GLN A 477 18.75 28.21 -10.02
N ALA A 478 18.33 27.11 -10.64
CA ALA A 478 18.76 26.81 -12.00
C ALA A 478 18.13 27.73 -13.04
N LEU A 479 16.88 28.16 -12.86
CA LEU A 479 16.21 29.15 -13.72
C LEU A 479 16.97 30.47 -13.81
N THR A 480 17.61 30.92 -12.72
CA THR A 480 18.43 32.18 -12.74
C THR A 480 19.69 32.07 -13.60
N ARG A 481 20.14 30.84 -13.89
CA ARG A 481 21.38 30.58 -14.65
C ARG A 481 21.12 30.17 -16.10
N GLN A 482 19.88 29.90 -16.47
CA GLN A 482 19.50 29.36 -17.76
C GLN A 482 18.63 30.36 -18.54
N SER A 483 18.85 30.46 -19.84
CA SER A 483 18.06 31.34 -20.72
C SER A 483 16.74 30.68 -21.13
N VAL A 484 15.83 30.51 -20.17
CA VAL A 484 14.50 29.96 -20.40
C VAL A 484 13.51 31.09 -20.61
N GLY A 485 12.68 31.02 -21.66
CA GLY A 485 11.69 32.05 -21.95
C GLY A 485 10.28 31.74 -21.51
N ASP A 486 9.95 30.47 -21.47
CA ASP A 486 8.62 29.97 -21.16
C ASP A 486 8.73 28.89 -20.08
N VAL A 487 7.93 28.99 -19.01
CA VAL A 487 7.84 28.01 -17.90
C VAL A 487 6.44 27.41 -17.90
N VAL A 488 6.37 26.08 -17.92
CA VAL A 488 5.12 25.30 -17.94
C VAL A 488 4.97 24.61 -16.58
N LEU A 489 3.97 25.00 -15.82
CA LEU A 489 3.68 24.40 -14.51
C LEU A 489 2.62 23.31 -14.68
N VAL A 490 2.95 22.08 -14.27
CA VAL A 490 2.11 20.90 -14.41
C VAL A 490 2.07 20.14 -13.09
N ALA A 491 0.89 19.89 -12.53
CA ALA A 491 0.74 19.07 -11.34
C ALA A 491 -0.65 18.42 -11.23
N HIS A 492 -0.76 17.46 -10.34
CA HIS A 492 -2.03 16.93 -9.85
C HIS A 492 -2.62 17.89 -8.80
N TRP A 493 -3.03 19.08 -9.24
CA TRP A 493 -3.42 20.21 -8.38
C TRP A 493 -4.47 19.85 -7.31
N SER A 494 -5.46 19.04 -7.69
CA SER A 494 -6.55 18.65 -6.78
C SER A 494 -6.12 17.63 -5.72
N LEU A 495 -5.01 16.92 -5.90
CA LEU A 495 -4.45 16.00 -4.90
C LEU A 495 -4.08 16.76 -3.62
N TYR A 496 -3.45 17.91 -3.77
CA TYR A 496 -2.97 18.73 -2.66
C TYR A 496 -4.08 19.45 -1.91
N LEU A 497 -5.28 19.51 -2.51
CA LEU A 497 -6.48 20.11 -1.90
C LEU A 497 -7.44 19.09 -1.28
N TYR A 498 -7.61 17.94 -1.93
CA TYR A 498 -8.71 17.02 -1.61
C TYR A 498 -8.25 15.58 -1.40
N GLY A 499 -6.96 15.31 -1.53
CA GLY A 499 -6.44 13.94 -1.53
C GLY A 499 -6.76 13.18 -2.83
N ASP A 500 -6.47 11.89 -2.84
CA ASP A 500 -6.73 11.02 -3.98
C ASP A 500 -8.23 10.65 -4.10
N VAL A 501 -8.57 9.88 -5.13
CA VAL A 501 -9.95 9.40 -5.37
C VAL A 501 -10.45 8.41 -4.32
N LYS A 502 -9.55 7.82 -3.53
CA LYS A 502 -9.87 6.86 -2.46
C LYS A 502 -9.95 7.53 -1.08
N GLY A 503 -9.75 8.85 -1.03
CA GLY A 503 -9.75 9.62 0.21
C GLY A 503 -8.44 9.55 1.00
N ASP A 504 -7.34 9.15 0.38
CA ASP A 504 -6.01 9.28 0.99
C ASP A 504 -5.59 10.75 1.02
N LEU A 505 -5.29 11.24 2.21
CA LEU A 505 -4.90 12.62 2.50
C LEU A 505 -3.38 12.78 2.67
N GLY A 506 -2.57 11.80 2.28
CA GLY A 506 -1.12 11.81 2.47
C GLY A 506 -0.39 13.00 1.83
N HIS A 507 -0.94 13.57 0.77
CA HIS A 507 -0.35 14.70 0.04
C HIS A 507 -1.09 16.03 0.20
N VAL A 508 -2.14 16.10 1.01
CA VAL A 508 -2.88 17.37 1.18
C VAL A 508 -2.08 18.40 1.96
N LEU A 509 -2.31 19.66 1.62
CA LEU A 509 -1.76 20.78 2.37
C LEU A 509 -2.42 20.86 3.76
N THR A 510 -1.61 21.07 4.79
CA THR A 510 -2.05 21.04 6.19
C THR A 510 -1.68 22.33 6.92
N ASP A 511 -2.33 22.60 8.05
CA ASP A 511 -1.95 23.70 8.94
C ASP A 511 -0.57 23.43 9.61
N ALA A 512 -0.02 24.40 10.31
CA ALA A 512 1.25 24.29 11.04
C ALA A 512 1.28 23.18 12.11
N ARG A 513 0.13 22.57 12.43
CA ARG A 513 -0.01 21.45 13.35
C ARG A 513 -0.22 20.12 12.63
N GLY A 514 -0.11 20.09 11.30
CA GLY A 514 -0.32 18.90 10.47
C GLY A 514 -1.79 18.48 10.35
N ARG A 515 -2.76 19.36 10.60
CA ARG A 515 -4.19 19.05 10.45
C ARG A 515 -4.70 19.52 9.11
N TYR A 516 -5.44 18.69 8.44
CA TYR A 516 -6.11 19.06 7.19
C TYR A 516 -7.34 19.94 7.45
N ASP A 517 -7.39 21.06 6.74
CA ASP A 517 -8.56 21.91 6.60
C ASP A 517 -8.61 22.42 5.16
N ARG A 518 -9.72 22.18 4.49
CA ARG A 518 -9.89 22.49 3.07
C ARG A 518 -9.68 23.98 2.77
N ALA A 519 -10.23 24.88 3.59
CA ALA A 519 -10.13 26.32 3.35
C ALA A 519 -8.68 26.79 3.52
N ILE A 520 -7.95 26.23 4.48
CA ILE A 520 -6.53 26.50 4.70
C ILE A 520 -5.72 25.97 3.51
N ALA A 521 -5.98 24.77 3.02
CA ALA A 521 -5.29 24.18 1.86
C ALA A 521 -5.53 25.02 0.59
N GLU A 522 -6.77 25.44 0.32
CA GLU A 522 -7.12 26.31 -0.81
C GLU A 522 -6.42 27.68 -0.70
N GLN A 523 -6.35 28.28 0.49
CA GLN A 523 -5.64 29.54 0.72
C GLN A 523 -4.13 29.38 0.51
N GLN A 524 -3.51 28.36 1.08
CA GLN A 524 -2.06 28.12 0.93
C GLN A 524 -1.67 27.90 -0.53
N LEU A 525 -2.46 27.11 -1.27
CA LEU A 525 -2.22 26.90 -2.69
C LEU A 525 -2.34 28.21 -3.50
N ALA A 526 -3.36 29.02 -3.21
CA ALA A 526 -3.57 30.29 -3.90
C ALA A 526 -2.42 31.27 -3.64
N GLU A 527 -2.00 31.47 -2.40
CA GLU A 527 -0.91 32.35 -2.01
C GLU A 527 0.43 31.90 -2.59
N GLY A 528 0.74 30.60 -2.48
CA GLY A 528 1.96 30.03 -3.00
C GLY A 528 2.04 30.15 -4.53
N LEU A 529 0.97 29.81 -5.25
CA LEU A 529 0.94 29.87 -6.70
C LEU A 529 0.98 31.32 -7.22
N GLN A 530 0.30 32.26 -6.53
CA GLN A 530 0.42 33.71 -6.83
C GLN A 530 1.87 34.19 -6.70
N THR A 531 2.57 33.76 -5.65
CA THR A 531 3.97 34.09 -5.41
C THR A 531 4.86 33.53 -6.51
N THR A 532 4.73 32.24 -6.81
CA THR A 532 5.49 31.55 -7.87
C THR A 532 5.28 32.22 -9.23
N VAL A 533 4.02 32.48 -9.62
CA VAL A 533 3.69 33.13 -10.88
C VAL A 533 4.28 34.55 -10.95
N ARG A 534 4.17 35.35 -9.89
CA ARG A 534 4.74 36.68 -9.81
C ARG A 534 6.25 36.65 -10.00
N GLN A 535 6.99 35.82 -9.28
CA GLN A 535 8.45 35.71 -9.39
C GLN A 535 8.90 35.29 -10.79
N LEU A 536 8.23 34.27 -11.37
CA LEU A 536 8.51 33.86 -12.74
C LEU A 536 8.26 35.00 -13.74
N ARG A 537 7.21 35.81 -13.54
CA ARG A 537 6.90 36.98 -14.38
C ARG A 537 7.92 38.11 -14.20
N GLU A 538 8.35 38.39 -12.98
CA GLU A 538 9.40 39.33 -12.65
C GLU A 538 10.76 38.92 -13.24
N GLY A 539 11.01 37.58 -13.27
CA GLY A 539 12.16 36.99 -13.98
C GLY A 539 12.07 37.03 -15.51
N GLY A 540 11.01 37.61 -16.08
CA GLY A 540 10.81 37.76 -17.53
C GLY A 540 10.25 36.51 -18.23
N HIS A 541 9.91 35.46 -17.51
CA HIS A 541 9.37 34.21 -18.06
C HIS A 541 7.89 34.34 -18.39
N ARG A 542 7.42 33.76 -19.48
CA ARG A 542 6.00 33.45 -19.68
C ARG A 542 5.65 32.22 -18.91
N VAL A 543 4.45 32.20 -18.34
CA VAL A 543 3.98 31.08 -17.52
C VAL A 543 2.78 30.38 -18.17
N TRP A 544 2.86 29.08 -18.30
CA TRP A 544 1.80 28.22 -18.81
C TRP A 544 1.29 27.35 -17.63
N LEU A 545 0.03 27.56 -17.25
CA LEU A 545 -0.62 26.79 -16.18
C LEU A 545 -1.42 25.67 -16.82
N VAL A 546 -0.95 24.45 -16.70
CA VAL A 546 -1.63 23.27 -17.25
C VAL A 546 -2.56 22.69 -16.17
N LYS A 547 -3.86 22.67 -16.46
CA LYS A 547 -4.83 21.98 -15.61
C LYS A 547 -4.61 20.47 -15.69
N GLU A 548 -5.01 19.74 -14.65
CA GLU A 548 -4.94 18.29 -14.67
C GLU A 548 -5.99 17.68 -15.61
N ALA A 549 -5.66 16.53 -16.17
CA ALA A 549 -6.61 15.71 -16.92
C ALA A 549 -7.75 15.22 -16.00
N PRO A 550 -8.95 14.92 -16.54
CA PRO A 550 -10.06 14.39 -15.75
C PRO A 550 -9.67 13.13 -14.96
N LEU A 551 -9.79 13.21 -13.63
CA LEU A 551 -9.41 12.16 -12.70
C LEU A 551 -10.43 11.01 -12.74
N GLN A 552 -9.99 9.81 -13.04
CA GLN A 552 -10.88 8.64 -13.09
C GLN A 552 -11.08 8.04 -11.69
N THR A 553 -12.30 7.61 -11.36
CA THR A 553 -12.61 6.97 -10.07
C THR A 553 -12.12 5.52 -9.98
N PHE A 554 -11.66 4.97 -11.10
CA PHE A 554 -11.13 3.62 -11.25
C PHE A 554 -9.87 3.64 -12.12
N SER A 555 -9.10 2.55 -12.15
CA SER A 555 -7.95 2.41 -13.06
C SER A 555 -8.43 1.99 -14.46
N PRO A 556 -8.40 2.90 -15.46
CA PRO A 556 -8.87 2.60 -16.81
C PRO A 556 -8.19 1.40 -17.48
N PRO A 557 -6.85 1.24 -17.46
CA PRO A 557 -6.23 0.08 -18.09
C PRO A 557 -6.79 -1.24 -17.55
N TYR A 558 -7.04 -1.26 -16.25
CA TYR A 558 -7.59 -2.41 -15.57
C TYR A 558 -9.05 -2.66 -15.98
N ARG A 559 -9.91 -1.64 -15.88
CA ARG A 559 -11.35 -1.76 -16.23
C ARG A 559 -11.54 -2.11 -17.71
N LEU A 560 -10.81 -1.46 -18.62
CA LEU A 560 -10.86 -1.70 -20.06
C LEU A 560 -10.37 -3.11 -20.41
N SER A 561 -9.23 -3.53 -19.87
CA SER A 561 -8.73 -4.90 -20.04
C SER A 561 -9.75 -5.93 -19.58
N ARG A 562 -10.40 -5.68 -18.42
CA ARG A 562 -11.42 -6.55 -17.87
C ARG A 562 -12.66 -6.63 -18.74
N LEU A 563 -13.17 -5.49 -19.22
CA LEU A 563 -14.30 -5.44 -20.15
C LEU A 563 -14.00 -6.21 -21.44
N ALA A 564 -12.81 -6.01 -22.02
CA ALA A 564 -12.36 -6.73 -23.20
C ALA A 564 -12.25 -8.25 -22.96
N MET A 565 -11.76 -8.70 -21.79
CA MET A 565 -11.77 -10.11 -21.41
C MET A 565 -13.17 -10.71 -21.30
N LEU A 566 -14.14 -9.90 -20.93
CA LEU A 566 -15.55 -10.29 -20.83
C LEU A 566 -16.36 -10.06 -22.12
N HIS A 567 -15.70 -9.64 -23.21
CA HIS A 567 -16.33 -9.27 -24.48
C HIS A 567 -17.43 -8.21 -24.33
N ARG A 568 -17.22 -7.25 -23.40
CA ARG A 568 -18.14 -6.12 -23.17
C ARG A 568 -17.63 -4.86 -23.88
N PRO A 569 -18.53 -3.93 -24.26
CA PRO A 569 -18.13 -2.63 -24.81
C PRO A 569 -17.20 -1.86 -23.89
N THR A 570 -16.27 -1.11 -24.49
CA THR A 570 -15.27 -0.29 -23.77
C THR A 570 -15.45 1.21 -24.02
N ASP A 571 -16.32 1.59 -24.94
CA ASP A 571 -16.46 2.96 -25.47
C ASP A 571 -17.04 3.94 -24.44
N ASP A 572 -17.87 3.44 -23.51
CA ASP A 572 -18.55 4.24 -22.48
C ASP A 572 -17.77 4.29 -21.15
N VAL A 573 -16.48 3.97 -21.18
CA VAL A 573 -15.63 4.01 -19.97
C VAL A 573 -15.05 5.38 -19.80
N GLY A 574 -15.39 6.04 -18.69
CA GLY A 574 -14.93 7.39 -18.38
C GLY A 574 -15.55 7.97 -17.11
N LEU A 575 -15.25 9.24 -16.86
CA LEU A 575 -15.80 10.04 -15.76
C LEU A 575 -16.88 10.99 -16.29
N ALA A 576 -17.97 11.20 -15.55
CA ALA A 576 -18.92 12.26 -15.88
C ALA A 576 -18.27 13.65 -15.83
N VAL A 577 -18.50 14.48 -16.85
CA VAL A 577 -17.99 15.86 -16.92
C VAL A 577 -18.34 16.67 -15.68
N THR A 578 -19.55 16.46 -15.14
CA THR A 578 -20.03 17.15 -13.93
C THR A 578 -19.15 16.89 -12.71
N GLU A 579 -18.67 15.67 -12.54
CA GLU A 579 -17.76 15.31 -11.43
C GLU A 579 -16.37 15.94 -11.64
N HIS A 580 -15.86 15.94 -12.86
CA HIS A 580 -14.62 16.65 -13.20
C HIS A 580 -14.72 18.14 -12.89
N LEU A 581 -15.76 18.81 -13.39
CA LEU A 581 -15.96 20.25 -13.19
C LEU A 581 -16.11 20.61 -11.71
N LYS A 582 -16.82 19.79 -10.92
CA LYS A 582 -16.96 19.97 -9.48
C LYS A 582 -15.61 19.91 -8.76
N ARG A 583 -14.78 18.93 -9.08
CA ARG A 583 -13.44 18.78 -8.49
C ARG A 583 -12.50 19.91 -8.90
N GLN A 584 -12.60 20.39 -10.15
CA GLN A 584 -11.76 21.43 -10.73
C GLN A 584 -12.23 22.86 -10.46
N ALA A 585 -13.34 23.06 -9.77
CA ALA A 585 -13.97 24.37 -9.63
C ALA A 585 -13.01 25.43 -9.06
N PHE A 586 -12.35 25.13 -7.95
CA PHE A 586 -11.39 26.06 -7.30
C PHE A 586 -10.18 26.32 -8.18
N ILE A 587 -9.54 25.28 -8.73
CA ILE A 587 -8.36 25.40 -9.59
C ILE A 587 -8.67 26.22 -10.84
N SER A 588 -9.81 25.98 -11.48
CA SER A 588 -10.26 26.71 -12.66
C SER A 588 -10.45 28.19 -12.37
N GLN A 589 -11.05 28.52 -11.22
CA GLN A 589 -11.24 29.90 -10.78
C GLN A 589 -9.89 30.57 -10.49
N LEU A 590 -9.00 29.92 -9.75
CA LEU A 590 -7.68 30.43 -9.39
C LEU A 590 -6.82 30.68 -10.64
N PHE A 591 -6.77 29.73 -11.58
CA PHE A 591 -5.99 29.88 -12.82
C PHE A 591 -6.54 31.02 -13.69
N THR A 592 -7.85 31.15 -13.78
CA THR A 592 -8.49 32.28 -14.51
C THR A 592 -8.12 33.61 -13.89
N GLN A 593 -8.17 33.75 -12.56
CA GLN A 593 -7.77 34.96 -11.85
C GLN A 593 -6.28 35.28 -12.07
N LEU A 594 -5.41 34.29 -12.00
CA LEU A 594 -3.97 34.47 -12.25
C LEU A 594 -3.68 34.95 -13.67
N ALA A 595 -4.36 34.38 -14.68
CA ALA A 595 -4.19 34.77 -16.07
C ALA A 595 -4.72 36.18 -16.33
N GLN A 596 -5.84 36.58 -15.70
CA GLN A 596 -6.39 37.94 -15.82
C GLN A 596 -5.49 38.99 -15.16
N ALA A 597 -4.92 38.65 -13.99
CA ALA A 597 -4.08 39.56 -13.21
C ALA A 597 -2.66 39.73 -13.79
N ASN A 598 -2.16 38.75 -14.55
CA ASN A 598 -0.76 38.69 -14.99
C ASN A 598 -0.66 38.55 -16.52
N PRO A 599 -0.44 39.64 -17.27
CA PRO A 599 -0.16 39.56 -18.71
C PRO A 599 1.04 38.63 -18.99
N GLY A 600 0.83 37.60 -19.83
CA GLY A 600 1.85 36.58 -20.13
C GLY A 600 1.70 35.29 -19.31
N VAL A 601 0.62 35.12 -18.57
CA VAL A 601 0.14 33.81 -18.04
C VAL A 601 -0.89 33.27 -19.02
N THR A 602 -0.77 31.99 -19.36
CA THR A 602 -1.67 31.27 -20.27
C THR A 602 -2.17 29.99 -19.55
N VAL A 603 -3.46 29.75 -19.56
CA VAL A 603 -4.05 28.53 -19.04
C VAL A 603 -4.22 27.51 -20.17
N VAL A 604 -3.77 26.29 -19.94
CA VAL A 604 -3.94 25.15 -20.83
C VAL A 604 -4.90 24.16 -20.16
N ASP A 605 -5.99 23.83 -20.84
CA ASP A 605 -7.01 22.93 -20.32
C ASP A 605 -7.14 21.69 -21.22
N PRO A 606 -6.78 20.48 -20.76
CA PRO A 606 -6.91 19.26 -21.54
C PRO A 606 -8.35 18.70 -21.56
N ALA A 607 -9.21 19.15 -20.64
CA ALA A 607 -10.56 18.60 -20.52
C ALA A 607 -11.43 18.73 -21.78
N PRO A 608 -11.42 19.84 -22.52
CA PRO A 608 -12.23 19.95 -23.74
C PRO A 608 -11.88 18.94 -24.85
N VAL A 609 -10.67 18.39 -24.83
CA VAL A 609 -10.25 17.33 -25.77
C VAL A 609 -10.61 15.95 -25.25
N LEU A 610 -10.54 15.74 -23.95
CA LEU A 610 -10.80 14.46 -23.28
C LEU A 610 -12.29 14.21 -23.00
N CYS A 611 -13.09 15.28 -22.88
CA CYS A 611 -14.51 15.18 -22.55
C CYS A 611 -15.35 15.51 -23.78
N ASP A 612 -16.38 14.72 -24.01
CA ASP A 612 -17.29 14.87 -25.15
C ASP A 612 -18.56 15.67 -24.82
N GLU A 613 -19.31 16.02 -25.85
CA GLU A 613 -20.59 16.73 -25.72
C GLU A 613 -21.67 15.89 -25.02
N ALA A 614 -21.52 14.57 -24.99
CA ALA A 614 -22.44 13.65 -24.29
C ALA A 614 -22.23 13.69 -22.76
N GLY A 615 -21.23 14.42 -22.27
CA GLY A 615 -20.97 14.59 -20.85
C GLY A 615 -20.05 13.54 -20.23
N LEU A 616 -19.25 12.85 -21.06
CA LEU A 616 -18.29 11.84 -20.62
C LEU A 616 -16.85 12.28 -20.89
N CYS A 617 -16.00 12.28 -19.87
CA CYS A 617 -14.55 12.41 -20.02
C CYS A 617 -13.96 11.01 -20.24
N ARG A 618 -13.60 10.72 -21.49
CA ARG A 618 -13.24 9.39 -21.97
C ARG A 618 -11.96 8.85 -21.35
N ALA A 619 -11.97 7.58 -21.01
CA ALA A 619 -10.80 6.84 -20.57
C ALA A 619 -10.18 5.97 -21.67
N GLU A 620 -10.87 5.87 -22.81
CA GLU A 620 -10.51 5.02 -23.95
C GLU A 620 -10.69 5.77 -25.27
N LEU A 621 -9.82 5.50 -26.24
CA LEU A 621 -9.97 5.92 -27.62
C LEU A 621 -9.27 4.95 -28.58
N GLY A 622 -10.03 4.46 -29.59
CA GLY A 622 -9.47 3.65 -30.68
C GLY A 622 -8.76 2.37 -30.21
N GLY A 623 -9.26 1.70 -29.19
CA GLY A 623 -8.65 0.49 -28.63
C GLY A 623 -7.49 0.75 -27.67
N GLN A 624 -7.26 1.99 -27.25
CA GLN A 624 -6.17 2.38 -26.36
C GLN A 624 -6.71 3.02 -25.08
N SER A 625 -6.10 2.68 -23.92
CA SER A 625 -6.38 3.40 -22.69
C SER A 625 -5.68 4.76 -22.72
N LEU A 626 -6.42 5.83 -22.42
CA LEU A 626 -5.88 7.18 -22.31
C LEU A 626 -5.17 7.43 -20.97
N TYR A 627 -5.24 6.50 -20.04
CA TYR A 627 -4.65 6.61 -18.70
C TYR A 627 -3.79 5.40 -18.37
N THR A 628 -2.77 5.61 -17.55
CA THR A 628 -1.91 4.56 -16.96
C THR A 628 -2.49 4.03 -15.64
N ASP A 629 -3.16 4.90 -14.90
CA ASP A 629 -3.83 4.62 -13.62
C ASP A 629 -5.08 5.50 -13.46
N THR A 630 -5.43 5.93 -12.25
CA THR A 630 -6.62 6.77 -12.00
C THR A 630 -6.44 8.23 -12.43
N ASN A 631 -5.20 8.72 -12.59
CA ASN A 631 -4.92 10.14 -12.77
C ASN A 631 -3.85 10.46 -13.85
N HIS A 632 -2.86 9.60 -14.05
CA HIS A 632 -1.81 9.83 -15.03
C HIS A 632 -2.27 9.44 -16.44
N LEU A 633 -2.03 10.32 -17.41
CA LEU A 633 -2.23 9.99 -18.81
C LEU A 633 -1.22 8.92 -19.26
N SER A 634 -1.68 7.98 -20.07
CA SER A 634 -0.82 7.07 -20.82
C SER A 634 -0.13 7.83 -21.96
N GLU A 635 0.81 7.18 -22.68
CA GLU A 635 1.38 7.78 -23.89
C GLU A 635 0.30 8.11 -24.94
N ALA A 636 -0.70 7.23 -25.10
CA ALA A 636 -1.82 7.50 -26.00
C ALA A 636 -2.64 8.72 -25.54
N GLY A 637 -2.91 8.82 -24.23
CA GLY A 637 -3.61 9.95 -23.65
C GLY A 637 -2.81 11.25 -23.76
N ALA A 638 -1.50 11.20 -23.49
CA ALA A 638 -0.62 12.36 -23.66
C ALA A 638 -0.62 12.85 -25.11
N ARG A 639 -0.44 11.96 -26.09
CA ARG A 639 -0.53 12.33 -27.52
C ARG A 639 -1.90 12.85 -27.92
N PHE A 640 -2.96 12.31 -27.32
CA PHE A 640 -4.32 12.75 -27.63
C PHE A 640 -4.57 14.20 -27.22
N ILE A 641 -3.96 14.66 -26.13
CA ILE A 641 -4.06 16.07 -25.70
C ILE A 641 -3.02 16.99 -26.34
N ALA A 642 -2.13 16.51 -27.22
CA ALA A 642 -1.11 17.34 -27.87
C ALA A 642 -1.65 18.65 -28.49
N PRO A 643 -2.85 18.70 -29.13
CA PRO A 643 -3.38 19.94 -29.68
C PRO A 643 -3.52 21.09 -28.68
N VAL A 644 -3.73 20.82 -27.38
CA VAL A 644 -3.84 21.91 -26.39
C VAL A 644 -2.51 22.57 -26.05
N LEU A 645 -1.38 21.89 -26.32
CA LEU A 645 -0.02 22.39 -26.13
C LEU A 645 0.60 22.98 -27.42
N GLU A 646 -0.05 22.83 -28.55
CA GLU A 646 0.39 23.37 -29.84
C GLU A 646 0.69 24.89 -29.79
N PRO A 647 -0.08 25.74 -29.10
CA PRO A 647 0.23 27.16 -28.97
C PRO A 647 1.59 27.43 -28.30
N LEU A 648 2.02 26.60 -27.38
CA LEU A 648 3.36 26.69 -26.75
C LEU A 648 4.45 26.46 -27.80
N PHE A 649 4.37 25.36 -28.55
CA PHE A 649 5.38 24.99 -29.54
C PHE A 649 5.50 26.02 -30.68
N ARG A 650 4.37 26.49 -31.20
CA ARG A 650 4.35 27.55 -32.21
C ARG A 650 5.03 28.84 -31.72
N ARG A 651 4.78 29.19 -30.46
CA ARG A 651 5.41 30.34 -29.84
C ARG A 651 6.92 30.14 -29.70
N LEU A 652 7.38 29.01 -29.23
CA LEU A 652 8.80 28.68 -29.10
C LEU A 652 9.50 28.75 -30.47
N GLN A 653 8.88 28.19 -31.51
CA GLN A 653 9.36 28.23 -32.89
C GLN A 653 9.47 29.66 -33.43
N ALA A 654 8.46 30.49 -33.22
CA ALA A 654 8.49 31.89 -33.64
C ALA A 654 9.63 32.67 -32.95
N ARG A 655 9.88 32.38 -31.66
CA ARG A 655 10.96 32.98 -30.90
C ARG A 655 12.34 32.51 -31.39
N ALA A 656 12.49 31.26 -31.74
CA ALA A 656 13.70 30.71 -32.33
C ALA A 656 14.04 31.39 -33.67
N ALA A 657 13.02 31.62 -34.51
CA ALA A 657 13.18 32.32 -35.78
C ALA A 657 13.66 33.77 -35.63
N LEU A 658 13.13 34.49 -34.62
CA LEU A 658 13.56 35.89 -34.33
C LEU A 658 15.00 35.95 -33.79
N GLY A 659 15.41 34.98 -32.96
CA GLY A 659 16.79 34.87 -32.45
C GLY A 659 17.82 34.63 -33.55
N ASN A 660 17.50 33.78 -34.52
CA ASN A 660 18.37 33.48 -35.69
C ASN A 660 18.43 34.64 -36.67
N GLY A 661 17.34 35.44 -36.84
CA GLY A 661 17.33 36.63 -37.68
C GLY A 661 18.26 37.72 -37.16
N ASN A 662 18.33 37.94 -35.87
CA ASN A 662 19.23 38.91 -35.25
C ASN A 662 20.72 38.47 -35.29
N ALA A 663 21.01 37.18 -35.26
CA ALA A 663 22.37 36.65 -35.38
C ALA A 663 22.93 36.81 -36.82
N ASN A 664 22.08 36.69 -37.85
CA ASN A 664 22.45 36.88 -39.25
C ASN A 664 22.51 38.38 -39.67
N ALA A 665 21.93 39.29 -38.90
CA ALA A 665 22.03 40.74 -39.14
C ALA A 665 23.25 41.40 -38.45
N ALA A 666 23.93 40.67 -37.58
CA ALA A 666 25.11 41.08 -36.83
C ALA A 666 26.44 40.53 -37.40
N ASN A 667 26.40 39.67 -38.42
CA ASN A 667 27.53 39.24 -39.25
C ASN A 667 27.44 39.93 -40.65
#